data_b980b2e02691f65674c7cf71390e0da7
#
_entry.id   b980b2e02691f65674c7cf71390e0da7
#
_cell.length_a   1.000
_cell.length_b   1.000
_cell.length_c   1.000
_cell.angle_alpha   90.00
_cell.angle_beta   90.00
_cell.angle_gamma   90.00
#
_symmetry.space_group_name_H-M   'P 1'
#
loop_
_entity.id
_entity.type
_entity.pdbx_description
1 polymer ?
#
loop_
_entity_poly.entity_id
_entity_poly.type
_entity_poly.pdbx_seq_one_letter_code
_entity_poly.pdbx_strand_id
1 'polypeptide(L)'
;MAEGPRNVLICSCDDTMPLDERAVKRACRGAEVKAAHQLCRLELETFRKAASAEGPLTVACTQEAPLFSEVAEEADIRFVNIRETAGWSKDAKDAGPKIAALIATAAEPTPAIPFVSFNSDGVILIYGRDEAAIETADLLKDHLDVTVLIRPPAEIAPPRTTEFPVVKGTIRAAKGHLGAFELVVDDYAQPAPSSRGALSFGPARNGATSHCDIILDISGGAALFSAADLRDGYLRADPGDPAAVMKAVLKARDLTGTFDKPRYIDFTADICAHSRSKIVGCNRCLDLCPAGAIAPAGDHVEIDAHICAGCGQCAAVCPTGAASYALPPADALMRKLRTLLTTYRDVGGTRPVILFHDDAHGTPLIDALARYGDGLPANALPVAVNEVTQVGLETLAAAFAYGSVAARLLLRGKPRHDVTGLHRTLALAEPILAGLGFGTGRVALIETDDPDALGDALRAIDLQDGAQRPASFIPTGGKRDVMRLALRELQRAAPTPVDIVPLPVGAPFGKIELNVEGCTLCLACVGACPTGALGDDPEKPTLRFSEDACVQCGLCKATCPEKVITLTPQLDFRAATASARVLKQEEPFRCIRCDKPFGTRSTIERVIAKLEGKHWMFQGKPGDKTQRLDVLKMCEDCRAIAATEADFDPYGAPPRPNVRTTEDYLREREERERLEKGEG
;
A
#
# COMPACT_ATOMS: atom_id res chain seq x y z
N MET A 1 -4.78 -25.88 -14.05
CA MET A 1 -3.37 -26.24 -13.81
C MET A 1 -2.60 -25.64 -14.97
N ALA A 2 -1.60 -24.78 -14.69
CA ALA A 2 -0.74 -24.30 -15.76
C ALA A 2 -0.04 -25.50 -16.39
N GLU A 3 -0.01 -25.58 -17.72
CA GLU A 3 0.83 -26.57 -18.41
C GLU A 3 2.28 -26.27 -18.02
N GLY A 4 2.96 -27.24 -17.41
CA GLY A 4 4.38 -27.14 -17.10
C GLY A 4 5.20 -26.96 -18.39
N PRO A 5 6.47 -26.55 -18.28
CA PRO A 5 7.34 -26.41 -19.44
C PRO A 5 7.44 -27.74 -20.18
N ARG A 6 7.17 -27.74 -21.48
CA ARG A 6 7.34 -28.97 -22.29
C ARG A 6 8.80 -29.25 -22.58
N ASN A 7 9.60 -28.19 -22.78
CA ASN A 7 11.02 -28.27 -23.00
C ASN A 7 11.79 -27.34 -22.01
N VAL A 8 12.87 -27.84 -21.45
CA VAL A 8 13.76 -27.12 -20.56
C VAL A 8 15.19 -27.29 -21.03
N LEU A 9 15.86 -26.18 -21.38
CA LEU A 9 17.25 -26.15 -21.74
C LEU A 9 18.07 -25.56 -20.60
N ILE A 10 19.02 -26.33 -20.08
CA ILE A 10 19.98 -25.89 -19.06
C ILE A 10 21.38 -25.87 -19.66
N CYS A 11 22.20 -24.90 -19.27
CA CYS A 11 23.54 -24.73 -19.81
C CYS A 11 24.56 -24.58 -18.69
N SER A 12 25.72 -25.30 -18.80
CA SER A 12 26.82 -25.17 -17.84
C SER A 12 27.64 -23.90 -18.03
N CYS A 13 27.34 -23.13 -19.08
CA CYS A 13 28.03 -21.90 -19.45
C CYS A 13 29.57 -22.17 -19.64
N ASP A 14 29.92 -23.06 -20.56
CA ASP A 14 31.30 -23.50 -20.80
C ASP A 14 31.93 -24.18 -19.58
N ASP A 15 31.17 -25.01 -18.90
CA ASP A 15 31.56 -25.75 -17.69
C ASP A 15 32.01 -24.86 -16.50
N THR A 16 31.61 -23.58 -16.50
CA THR A 16 31.93 -22.67 -15.41
C THR A 16 31.04 -22.89 -14.17
N MET A 17 29.97 -23.69 -14.29
CA MET A 17 29.10 -24.05 -13.20
C MET A 17 28.63 -25.51 -13.26
N PRO A 18 28.51 -26.23 -12.14
CA PRO A 18 27.95 -27.56 -12.10
C PRO A 18 26.44 -27.56 -12.37
N LEU A 19 25.93 -28.60 -13.05
CA LEU A 19 24.51 -28.83 -13.28
C LEU A 19 24.06 -30.14 -12.63
N ASP A 20 22.93 -30.09 -11.90
CA ASP A 20 22.23 -31.29 -11.43
C ASP A 20 20.98 -31.55 -12.29
N GLU A 21 21.17 -32.20 -13.42
CA GLU A 21 20.06 -32.59 -14.30
C GLU A 21 18.99 -33.43 -13.59
N ARG A 22 19.39 -34.27 -12.60
CA ARG A 22 18.45 -35.14 -11.90
C ARG A 22 17.49 -34.31 -11.03
N ALA A 23 18.00 -33.26 -10.39
CA ALA A 23 17.19 -32.33 -9.61
C ALA A 23 16.21 -31.59 -10.54
N VAL A 24 16.68 -31.09 -11.69
CA VAL A 24 15.82 -30.37 -12.65
C VAL A 24 14.75 -31.30 -13.24
N LYS A 25 15.08 -32.52 -13.63
CA LYS A 25 14.12 -33.52 -14.13
C LYS A 25 13.05 -33.89 -13.07
N ARG A 26 13.43 -33.94 -11.78
CA ARG A 26 12.46 -34.16 -10.69
C ARG A 26 11.56 -32.94 -10.48
N ALA A 27 12.08 -31.74 -10.61
CA ALA A 27 11.35 -30.49 -10.43
C ALA A 27 10.34 -30.23 -11.57
N CYS A 28 10.79 -30.47 -12.82
CA CYS A 28 10.02 -30.22 -14.04
C CYS A 28 9.42 -31.52 -14.59
N ARG A 29 8.59 -32.19 -13.79
CA ARG A 29 7.97 -33.47 -14.17
C ARG A 29 7.16 -33.33 -15.47
N GLY A 30 7.44 -34.21 -16.42
CA GLY A 30 6.77 -34.23 -17.73
C GLY A 30 7.42 -33.33 -18.79
N ALA A 31 8.46 -32.56 -18.45
CA ALA A 31 9.25 -31.79 -19.38
C ALA A 31 10.43 -32.59 -19.93
N GLU A 32 10.79 -32.36 -21.19
CA GLU A 32 12.05 -32.82 -21.75
C GLU A 32 13.17 -31.86 -21.29
N VAL A 33 14.09 -32.35 -20.46
CA VAL A 33 15.22 -31.56 -19.94
C VAL A 33 16.49 -31.93 -20.69
N LYS A 34 17.09 -30.96 -21.38
CA LYS A 34 18.36 -31.11 -22.11
C LYS A 34 19.44 -30.21 -21.48
N ALA A 35 20.58 -30.80 -21.20
CA ALA A 35 21.76 -30.06 -20.78
C ALA A 35 22.67 -29.75 -21.97
N ALA A 36 23.28 -28.58 -21.94
CA ALA A 36 24.21 -28.08 -22.93
C ALA A 36 25.45 -27.49 -22.25
N HIS A 37 26.57 -27.41 -22.96
CA HIS A 37 27.78 -26.73 -22.49
C HIS A 37 27.83 -25.27 -22.95
N GLN A 38 27.54 -25.02 -24.21
CA GLN A 38 27.56 -23.69 -24.84
C GLN A 38 26.31 -23.48 -25.73
N LEU A 39 25.13 -23.44 -25.13
CA LEU A 39 23.86 -23.35 -25.84
C LEU A 39 23.79 -22.16 -26.81
N CYS A 40 24.36 -21.02 -26.46
CA CYS A 40 24.35 -19.79 -27.25
C CYS A 40 25.42 -19.75 -28.36
N ARG A 41 26.27 -20.74 -28.48
CA ARG A 41 27.39 -20.82 -29.46
C ARG A 41 27.36 -22.16 -30.19
N LEU A 42 28.12 -23.11 -29.69
CA LEU A 42 28.35 -24.40 -30.37
C LEU A 42 27.08 -25.24 -30.50
N GLU A 43 26.11 -25.09 -29.59
CA GLU A 43 24.92 -25.92 -29.52
C GLU A 43 23.63 -25.15 -29.87
N LEU A 44 23.72 -24.03 -30.61
CA LEU A 44 22.56 -23.20 -31.00
C LEU A 44 21.50 -23.98 -31.78
N GLU A 45 21.92 -25.02 -32.54
CA GLU A 45 20.98 -25.92 -33.25
C GLU A 45 20.10 -26.74 -32.28
N THR A 46 20.60 -27.03 -31.07
CA THR A 46 19.82 -27.70 -30.01
C THR A 46 18.69 -26.78 -29.54
N PHE A 47 19.01 -25.49 -29.40
CA PHE A 47 18.01 -24.46 -29.06
C PHE A 47 16.99 -24.33 -30.18
N ARG A 48 17.38 -24.17 -31.47
CA ARG A 48 16.46 -24.06 -32.61
C ARG A 48 15.48 -25.20 -32.68
N LYS A 49 15.94 -26.44 -32.50
CA LYS A 49 15.07 -27.64 -32.50
C LYS A 49 14.08 -27.63 -31.35
N ALA A 50 14.49 -27.17 -30.16
CA ALA A 50 13.59 -27.06 -29.00
C ALA A 50 12.58 -25.93 -29.16
N ALA A 51 12.97 -24.80 -29.75
CA ALA A 51 12.11 -23.66 -30.02
C ALA A 51 11.05 -23.94 -31.14
N SER A 52 11.40 -24.81 -32.08
CA SER A 52 10.46 -25.25 -33.16
C SER A 52 9.43 -26.29 -32.67
N ALA A 53 9.57 -26.81 -31.47
CA ALA A 53 8.60 -27.75 -30.90
C ALA A 53 7.39 -26.99 -30.31
N GLU A 54 6.21 -27.61 -30.38
CA GLU A 54 5.00 -27.02 -29.79
C GLU A 54 5.08 -26.89 -28.29
N GLY A 55 4.67 -25.72 -27.75
CA GLY A 55 4.49 -25.43 -26.35
C GLY A 55 5.62 -24.58 -25.73
N PRO A 56 5.48 -24.17 -24.47
CA PRO A 56 6.41 -23.24 -23.83
C PRO A 56 7.78 -23.86 -23.64
N LEU A 57 8.82 -23.08 -23.97
CA LEU A 57 10.23 -23.41 -23.79
C LEU A 57 10.80 -22.62 -22.60
N THR A 58 11.50 -23.29 -21.69
CA THR A 58 12.29 -22.61 -20.65
C THR A 58 13.77 -22.71 -20.96
N VAL A 59 14.44 -21.58 -21.03
CA VAL A 59 15.89 -21.48 -21.26
C VAL A 59 16.55 -20.92 -20.00
N ALA A 60 17.43 -21.71 -19.41
CA ALA A 60 18.16 -21.33 -18.19
C ALA A 60 19.39 -20.46 -18.52
N CYS A 61 19.14 -19.32 -19.16
CA CYS A 61 20.12 -18.31 -19.51
C CYS A 61 19.40 -16.97 -19.78
N THR A 62 19.77 -15.92 -19.04
CA THR A 62 19.26 -14.56 -19.26
C THR A 62 20.24 -13.68 -20.02
N GLN A 63 21.55 -13.96 -19.96
CA GLN A 63 22.55 -13.13 -20.62
C GLN A 63 22.36 -13.11 -22.15
N GLU A 64 22.08 -14.25 -22.77
CA GLU A 64 21.92 -14.37 -24.21
C GLU A 64 20.42 -14.42 -24.61
N ALA A 65 19.53 -13.97 -23.73
CA ALA A 65 18.11 -13.88 -24.04
C ALA A 65 17.81 -13.11 -25.34
N PRO A 66 18.48 -11.97 -25.63
CA PRO A 66 18.30 -11.26 -26.90
C PRO A 66 18.60 -12.14 -28.13
N LEU A 67 19.71 -12.89 -28.11
CA LEU A 67 20.08 -13.80 -29.19
C LEU A 67 19.02 -14.90 -29.37
N PHE A 68 18.55 -15.51 -28.29
CA PHE A 68 17.56 -16.56 -28.35
C PHE A 68 16.19 -16.05 -28.86
N SER A 69 15.80 -14.84 -28.44
CA SER A 69 14.58 -14.19 -28.92
C SER A 69 14.67 -13.84 -30.42
N GLU A 70 15.81 -13.36 -30.90
CA GLU A 70 16.06 -13.07 -32.31
C GLU A 70 16.03 -14.34 -33.19
N VAL A 71 16.62 -15.44 -32.68
CA VAL A 71 16.68 -16.72 -33.42
C VAL A 71 15.31 -17.43 -33.50
N ALA A 72 14.38 -17.15 -32.56
CA ALA A 72 13.09 -17.81 -32.46
C ALA A 72 11.99 -16.81 -32.06
N GLU A 73 11.73 -15.81 -32.91
CA GLU A 73 10.82 -14.68 -32.67
C GLU A 73 9.38 -15.10 -32.31
N GLU A 74 8.88 -16.22 -32.82
CA GLU A 74 7.50 -16.69 -32.59
C GLU A 74 7.37 -17.67 -31.41
N ALA A 75 8.48 -18.06 -30.76
CA ALA A 75 8.43 -19.06 -29.69
C ALA A 75 8.07 -18.42 -28.31
N ASP A 76 7.22 -19.11 -27.54
CA ASP A 76 6.97 -18.75 -26.13
C ASP A 76 8.14 -19.21 -25.26
N ILE A 77 9.12 -18.31 -25.09
CA ILE A 77 10.36 -18.60 -24.35
C ILE A 77 10.37 -17.90 -23.00
N ARG A 78 10.67 -18.67 -21.97
CA ARG A 78 10.87 -18.16 -20.61
C ARG A 78 12.34 -18.26 -20.24
N PHE A 79 12.96 -17.14 -19.86
CA PHE A 79 14.35 -17.07 -19.47
C PHE A 79 14.51 -17.11 -17.96
N VAL A 80 15.51 -17.85 -17.48
CA VAL A 80 15.80 -18.00 -16.05
C VAL A 80 17.29 -17.76 -15.81
N ASN A 81 17.63 -16.85 -14.92
CA ASN A 81 18.99 -16.68 -14.46
C ASN A 81 19.34 -17.77 -13.45
N ILE A 82 20.12 -18.76 -13.85
CA ILE A 82 20.65 -19.80 -12.95
C ILE A 82 22.14 -19.62 -12.67
N ARG A 83 22.82 -18.84 -13.48
CA ARG A 83 24.26 -18.64 -13.41
C ARG A 83 24.63 -17.73 -12.24
N GLU A 84 24.20 -16.48 -12.28
CA GLU A 84 24.50 -15.49 -11.24
C GLU A 84 23.72 -15.74 -9.95
N THR A 85 22.51 -16.27 -10.06
CA THR A 85 21.67 -16.53 -8.87
C THR A 85 22.05 -17.82 -8.13
N ALA A 86 22.75 -18.76 -8.77
CA ALA A 86 23.01 -20.09 -8.19
C ALA A 86 24.37 -20.69 -8.58
N GLY A 87 24.67 -20.76 -9.88
CA GLY A 87 25.80 -21.55 -10.40
C GLY A 87 27.16 -20.92 -10.13
N TRP A 88 27.26 -19.60 -10.16
CA TRP A 88 28.49 -18.85 -9.82
C TRP A 88 28.48 -18.49 -8.33
N SER A 89 28.73 -19.51 -7.52
CA SER A 89 28.83 -19.38 -6.07
C SER A 89 29.86 -20.35 -5.54
N LYS A 90 30.48 -20.03 -4.42
CA LYS A 90 31.35 -21.00 -3.72
C LYS A 90 30.59 -22.24 -3.26
N ASP A 91 29.25 -22.14 -3.14
CA ASP A 91 28.37 -23.24 -2.77
C ASP A 91 27.73 -23.92 -4.00
N ALA A 92 28.26 -23.69 -5.21
CA ALA A 92 27.67 -24.15 -6.47
C ALA A 92 27.37 -25.66 -6.52
N LYS A 93 28.18 -26.48 -5.86
CA LYS A 93 27.98 -27.94 -5.77
C LYS A 93 26.69 -28.34 -5.07
N ASP A 94 26.21 -27.49 -4.16
CA ASP A 94 24.98 -27.69 -3.38
C ASP A 94 23.78 -26.90 -3.96
N ALA A 95 24.01 -26.16 -5.06
CA ALA A 95 22.99 -25.29 -5.66
C ALA A 95 21.98 -26.02 -6.55
N GLY A 96 22.11 -27.34 -6.78
CA GLY A 96 21.21 -28.12 -7.61
C GLY A 96 19.72 -27.93 -7.26
N PRO A 97 19.32 -28.03 -5.99
CA PRO A 97 17.94 -27.77 -5.57
C PRO A 97 17.46 -26.34 -5.89
N LYS A 98 18.32 -25.34 -5.73
CA LYS A 98 17.98 -23.94 -6.05
C LYS A 98 17.78 -23.75 -7.55
N ILE A 99 18.68 -24.26 -8.38
CA ILE A 99 18.56 -24.22 -9.85
C ILE A 99 17.25 -24.85 -10.30
N ALA A 100 16.95 -26.05 -9.80
CA ALA A 100 15.73 -26.76 -10.14
C ALA A 100 14.46 -26.01 -9.72
N ALA A 101 14.44 -25.40 -8.55
CA ALA A 101 13.34 -24.62 -8.05
C ALA A 101 13.11 -23.30 -8.84
N LEU A 102 14.19 -22.61 -9.21
CA LEU A 102 14.12 -21.39 -10.02
C LEU A 102 13.55 -21.70 -11.41
N ILE A 103 13.98 -22.79 -12.06
CA ILE A 103 13.47 -23.23 -13.36
C ILE A 103 11.96 -23.60 -13.27
N ALA A 104 11.57 -24.36 -12.24
CA ALA A 104 10.16 -24.70 -12.04
C ALA A 104 9.29 -23.47 -11.80
N THR A 105 9.82 -22.47 -11.07
CA THR A 105 9.11 -21.21 -10.77
C THR A 105 8.89 -20.36 -12.02
N ALA A 106 9.81 -20.40 -12.98
CA ALA A 106 9.65 -19.67 -14.24
C ALA A 106 8.48 -20.21 -15.10
N ALA A 107 8.02 -21.43 -14.85
CA ALA A 107 6.84 -21.99 -15.51
C ALA A 107 5.51 -21.42 -14.99
N GLU A 108 5.52 -20.70 -13.84
CA GLU A 108 4.31 -20.05 -13.33
C GLU A 108 3.83 -18.96 -14.30
N PRO A 109 2.52 -18.91 -14.60
CA PRO A 109 1.99 -17.93 -15.53
C PRO A 109 2.16 -16.50 -14.97
N THR A 110 2.61 -15.60 -15.83
CA THR A 110 2.66 -14.18 -15.52
C THR A 110 1.40 -13.52 -16.06
N PRO A 111 0.55 -12.93 -15.22
CA PRO A 111 -0.64 -12.23 -15.67
C PRO A 111 -0.30 -11.02 -16.55
N ALA A 112 -1.21 -10.63 -17.43
CA ALA A 112 -1.10 -9.39 -18.17
C ALA A 112 -1.08 -8.19 -17.23
N ILE A 113 -0.22 -7.23 -17.54
CA ILE A 113 -0.06 -6.02 -16.74
C ILE A 113 -1.05 -4.97 -17.24
N PRO A 114 -1.90 -4.39 -16.39
CA PRO A 114 -2.73 -3.27 -16.79
C PRO A 114 -1.88 -2.00 -16.93
N PHE A 115 -2.22 -1.12 -17.91
CA PHE A 115 -1.53 0.12 -18.17
C PHE A 115 -2.45 1.33 -18.00
N VAL A 116 -1.84 2.49 -17.77
CA VAL A 116 -2.43 3.82 -17.93
C VAL A 116 -1.56 4.63 -18.88
N SER A 117 -2.20 5.44 -19.73
CA SER A 117 -1.47 6.18 -20.75
C SER A 117 -1.38 7.67 -20.38
N PHE A 118 -0.23 8.25 -20.64
CA PHE A 118 0.02 9.70 -20.61
C PHE A 118 0.05 10.23 -22.03
N ASN A 119 -0.48 11.44 -22.23
CA ASN A 119 -0.31 12.16 -23.47
C ASN A 119 0.42 13.47 -23.16
N SER A 120 1.49 13.73 -23.86
CA SER A 120 2.28 14.96 -23.75
C SER A 120 2.42 15.61 -25.13
N ASP A 121 1.92 16.81 -25.29
CA ASP A 121 2.06 17.60 -26.50
C ASP A 121 3.42 18.35 -26.54
N GLY A 122 4.22 18.22 -25.48
CA GLY A 122 5.55 18.83 -25.40
C GLY A 122 5.56 20.26 -24.86
N VAL A 123 4.50 20.67 -24.17
CA VAL A 123 4.48 21.98 -23.49
C VAL A 123 5.34 21.91 -22.23
N ILE A 124 6.48 22.59 -22.24
CA ILE A 124 7.45 22.55 -21.14
C ILE A 124 7.56 23.90 -20.40
N LEU A 125 7.56 23.82 -19.08
CA LEU A 125 7.95 24.93 -18.22
C LEU A 125 9.37 24.69 -17.67
N ILE A 126 10.29 25.61 -18.01
CA ILE A 126 11.63 25.66 -17.43
C ILE A 126 11.61 26.61 -16.24
N TYR A 127 11.73 26.09 -15.03
CA TYR A 127 11.76 26.88 -13.80
C TYR A 127 13.19 27.08 -13.35
N GLY A 128 13.71 28.29 -13.53
CA GLY A 128 15.10 28.63 -13.24
C GLY A 128 15.27 29.90 -12.42
N ARG A 129 16.49 30.37 -12.24
CA ARG A 129 16.81 31.57 -11.44
C ARG A 129 17.74 32.56 -12.15
N ASP A 130 18.41 32.15 -13.22
CA ASP A 130 19.44 32.90 -13.91
C ASP A 130 19.46 32.59 -15.42
N GLU A 131 20.48 33.06 -16.13
CA GLU A 131 20.67 32.90 -17.58
C GLU A 131 20.68 31.42 -18.01
N ALA A 132 21.10 30.49 -17.16
CA ALA A 132 21.10 29.06 -17.48
C ALA A 132 19.71 28.54 -17.87
N ALA A 133 18.64 29.14 -17.33
CA ALA A 133 17.27 28.78 -17.74
C ALA A 133 16.95 29.18 -19.18
N ILE A 134 17.45 30.34 -19.64
CA ILE A 134 17.28 30.80 -20.99
C ILE A 134 18.15 29.97 -21.95
N GLU A 135 19.39 29.71 -21.60
CA GLU A 135 20.29 28.83 -22.38
C GLU A 135 19.70 27.41 -22.50
N THR A 136 19.12 26.89 -21.44
CA THR A 136 18.41 25.60 -21.46
C THR A 136 17.20 25.61 -22.38
N ALA A 137 16.45 26.71 -22.40
CA ALA A 137 15.32 26.91 -23.29
C ALA A 137 15.75 26.96 -24.78
N ASP A 138 16.85 27.59 -25.08
CA ASP A 138 17.42 27.61 -26.43
C ASP A 138 17.79 26.22 -26.96
N LEU A 139 18.16 25.29 -26.08
CA LEU A 139 18.44 23.90 -26.48
C LEU A 139 17.16 23.09 -26.78
N LEU A 140 16.01 23.51 -26.27
CA LEU A 140 14.75 22.77 -26.36
C LEU A 140 13.72 23.38 -27.32
N LYS A 141 13.83 24.67 -27.67
CA LYS A 141 12.82 25.43 -28.42
C LYS A 141 12.45 24.84 -29.78
N ASP A 142 13.38 24.13 -30.44
CA ASP A 142 13.12 23.52 -31.75
C ASP A 142 12.38 22.17 -31.65
N HIS A 143 12.19 21.67 -30.42
CA HIS A 143 11.60 20.36 -30.13
C HIS A 143 10.35 20.43 -29.26
N LEU A 144 10.23 21.45 -28.39
CA LEU A 144 9.18 21.58 -27.36
C LEU A 144 8.63 23.01 -27.36
N ASP A 145 7.37 23.15 -26.92
CA ASP A 145 6.76 24.47 -26.67
C ASP A 145 7.21 25.00 -25.30
N VAL A 146 8.20 25.87 -25.32
CA VAL A 146 8.96 26.30 -24.16
C VAL A 146 8.41 27.56 -23.53
N THR A 147 8.22 27.57 -22.24
CA THR A 147 8.07 28.75 -21.39
C THR A 147 9.10 28.76 -20.29
N VAL A 148 9.79 29.89 -20.07
CA VAL A 148 10.75 30.07 -18.98
C VAL A 148 10.12 30.87 -17.84
N LEU A 149 10.14 30.35 -16.64
CA LEU A 149 9.73 31.01 -15.41
C LEU A 149 10.95 31.30 -14.54
N ILE A 150 11.29 32.57 -14.36
CA ILE A 150 12.45 32.99 -13.57
C ILE A 150 12.02 33.29 -12.13
N ARG A 151 12.64 32.61 -11.19
CA ARG A 151 12.45 32.80 -9.75
C ARG A 151 13.16 34.07 -9.27
N PRO A 152 12.51 34.97 -8.50
CA PRO A 152 13.17 36.12 -7.89
C PRO A 152 14.27 35.73 -6.87
N PRO A 153 15.31 36.59 -6.67
CA PRO A 153 15.65 37.79 -7.43
C PRO A 153 16.20 37.42 -8.82
N ALA A 154 15.75 38.11 -9.83
CA ALA A 154 16.11 37.84 -11.22
C ALA A 154 16.94 39.02 -11.78
N GLU A 155 18.24 38.99 -11.59
CA GLU A 155 19.19 39.89 -12.25
C GLU A 155 19.75 39.16 -13.48
N ILE A 156 19.08 39.25 -14.59
CA ILE A 156 19.39 38.52 -15.83
C ILE A 156 19.63 39.51 -16.95
N ALA A 157 20.66 39.29 -17.76
CA ALA A 157 20.88 40.04 -18.98
C ALA A 157 19.69 39.79 -19.95
N PRO A 158 19.08 40.85 -20.54
CA PRO A 158 17.99 40.64 -21.47
C PRO A 158 18.49 39.88 -22.71
N PRO A 159 17.82 38.77 -23.09
CA PRO A 159 18.22 38.05 -24.29
C PRO A 159 18.07 38.95 -25.53
N ARG A 160 18.94 38.76 -26.49
CA ARG A 160 18.96 39.57 -27.73
C ARG A 160 17.69 39.38 -28.56
N THR A 161 17.17 38.18 -28.58
CA THR A 161 15.92 37.77 -29.20
C THR A 161 15.25 36.78 -28.27
N THR A 162 13.94 36.77 -28.18
CA THR A 162 13.13 35.80 -27.46
C THR A 162 12.24 35.05 -28.42
N GLU A 163 12.46 33.77 -28.61
CA GLU A 163 11.61 32.91 -29.44
C GLU A 163 10.58 32.16 -28.56
N PHE A 164 10.65 32.34 -27.26
CA PHE A 164 9.79 31.75 -26.26
C PHE A 164 9.48 32.75 -25.12
N PRO A 165 8.36 32.59 -24.39
CA PRO A 165 8.03 33.46 -23.27
C PRO A 165 9.04 33.32 -22.11
N VAL A 166 9.52 34.48 -21.60
CA VAL A 166 10.33 34.54 -20.37
C VAL A 166 9.57 35.37 -19.35
N VAL A 167 9.08 34.78 -18.29
CA VAL A 167 8.25 35.45 -17.29
C VAL A 167 8.90 35.28 -15.89
N LYS A 168 8.52 36.17 -14.96
CA LYS A 168 8.97 36.10 -13.55
C LYS A 168 7.88 35.51 -12.66
N GLY A 169 8.27 34.75 -11.65
CA GLY A 169 7.34 34.29 -10.62
C GLY A 169 7.91 33.17 -9.73
N THR A 170 7.18 32.87 -8.69
CA THR A 170 7.51 31.77 -7.76
C THR A 170 6.37 30.77 -7.76
N ILE A 171 6.66 29.50 -8.04
CA ILE A 171 5.66 28.44 -7.96
C ILE A 171 5.33 28.21 -6.47
N ARG A 172 4.07 28.54 -6.10
CA ARG A 172 3.55 28.31 -4.76
C ARG A 172 3.00 26.90 -4.57
N ALA A 173 2.38 26.35 -5.61
CA ALA A 173 1.82 25.01 -5.62
C ALA A 173 1.93 24.38 -7.00
N ALA A 174 2.20 23.10 -7.03
CA ALA A 174 2.21 22.26 -8.23
C ALA A 174 1.47 20.96 -7.93
N LYS A 175 0.66 20.50 -8.89
CA LYS A 175 -0.01 19.20 -8.85
C LYS A 175 -0.06 18.59 -10.25
N GLY A 176 -0.41 17.31 -10.33
CA GLY A 176 -0.52 16.62 -11.62
C GLY A 176 0.69 15.74 -11.94
N HIS A 177 0.85 15.42 -13.20
CA HIS A 177 1.78 14.45 -13.74
C HIS A 177 2.14 14.81 -15.19
N LEU A 178 2.98 14.04 -15.88
CA LEU A 178 3.31 14.19 -17.29
C LEU A 178 2.05 14.41 -18.15
N GLY A 179 2.01 15.47 -18.93
CA GLY A 179 0.89 15.85 -19.77
C GLY A 179 -0.24 16.59 -19.04
N ALA A 180 -0.17 16.75 -17.71
CA ALA A 180 -1.26 17.36 -16.94
C ALA A 180 -0.79 18.02 -15.63
N PHE A 181 0.28 18.81 -15.69
CA PHE A 181 0.67 19.63 -14.55
C PHE A 181 -0.15 20.90 -14.47
N GLU A 182 -0.60 21.22 -13.25
CA GLU A 182 -1.23 22.49 -12.91
C GLU A 182 -0.38 23.23 -11.89
N LEU A 183 -0.13 24.49 -12.13
CA LEU A 183 0.74 25.35 -11.34
C LEU A 183 -0.01 26.57 -10.83
N VAL A 184 0.30 26.98 -9.60
CA VAL A 184 -0.11 28.28 -9.04
C VAL A 184 1.14 29.09 -8.79
N VAL A 185 1.23 30.24 -9.45
CA VAL A 185 2.40 31.12 -9.44
C VAL A 185 2.06 32.42 -8.74
N ASP A 186 2.88 32.80 -7.78
CA ASP A 186 2.85 34.10 -7.11
C ASP A 186 3.97 35.00 -7.66
N ASP A 187 3.84 36.31 -7.48
CA ASP A 187 4.74 37.33 -8.02
C ASP A 187 4.91 37.21 -9.55
N TYR A 188 3.88 36.73 -10.25
CA TYR A 188 3.90 36.54 -11.68
C TYR A 188 3.94 37.90 -12.39
N ALA A 189 4.93 38.11 -13.25
CA ALA A 189 5.05 39.31 -14.04
C ALA A 189 5.63 39.02 -15.44
N GLN A 190 5.12 39.76 -16.46
CA GLN A 190 5.65 39.72 -17.82
C GLN A 190 6.87 40.62 -17.94
N PRO A 191 7.81 40.34 -18.87
CA PRO A 191 8.96 41.20 -19.10
C PRO A 191 8.53 42.55 -19.66
N ALA A 192 9.22 43.60 -19.24
CA ALA A 192 9.02 44.95 -19.80
C ALA A 192 9.66 45.02 -21.19
N PRO A 193 8.98 45.56 -22.17
CA PRO A 193 9.46 45.64 -23.57
C PRO A 193 10.79 46.41 -23.74
N SER A 194 11.14 47.25 -22.77
CA SER A 194 12.27 48.18 -22.85
C SER A 194 13.40 47.84 -21.87
N SER A 195 13.61 46.58 -21.55
CA SER A 195 14.72 46.11 -20.70
C SER A 195 16.08 46.46 -21.35
N ARG A 196 17.01 47.07 -20.58
CA ARG A 196 18.34 47.49 -21.11
C ARG A 196 19.45 46.92 -20.24
N GLY A 197 19.86 47.04 -19.27
CA GLY A 197 21.01 46.50 -18.52
C GLY A 197 20.68 45.16 -17.91
N ALA A 198 19.49 45.05 -17.30
CA ALA A 198 18.93 43.81 -16.77
C ALA A 198 17.49 43.67 -17.27
N LEU A 199 17.03 42.42 -17.31
CA LEU A 199 15.65 42.10 -17.65
C LEU A 199 14.72 42.65 -16.55
N SER A 200 13.85 43.59 -16.94
CA SER A 200 12.88 44.20 -16.03
C SER A 200 11.49 43.63 -16.27
N PHE A 201 10.64 43.67 -15.25
CA PHE A 201 9.33 43.04 -15.26
C PHE A 201 8.25 44.09 -14.92
N GLY A 202 7.07 43.90 -15.47
CA GLY A 202 5.89 44.73 -15.18
C GLY A 202 5.31 44.48 -13.78
N PRO A 203 4.10 45.01 -13.51
CA PRO A 203 3.44 44.78 -12.21
C PRO A 203 3.15 43.31 -11.97
N ALA A 204 3.51 42.87 -10.79
CA ALA A 204 3.34 41.49 -10.40
C ALA A 204 1.92 41.17 -9.89
N ARG A 205 1.46 39.93 -10.05
CA ARG A 205 0.21 39.40 -9.49
C ARG A 205 0.41 38.04 -8.84
N ASN A 206 -0.37 37.76 -7.82
CA ASN A 206 -0.36 36.46 -7.13
C ASN A 206 -1.50 35.56 -7.61
N GLY A 207 -1.32 34.23 -7.48
CA GLY A 207 -2.33 33.25 -7.83
C GLY A 207 -2.55 33.06 -9.32
N ALA A 208 -1.58 33.38 -10.16
CA ALA A 208 -1.65 33.06 -11.59
C ALA A 208 -1.60 31.54 -11.79
N THR A 209 -2.49 30.99 -12.61
CA THR A 209 -2.54 29.58 -12.94
C THR A 209 -1.92 29.30 -14.30
N SER A 210 -1.22 28.17 -14.41
CA SER A 210 -0.63 27.70 -15.66
C SER A 210 -0.73 26.17 -15.74
N HIS A 211 -0.74 25.65 -16.97
CA HIS A 211 -0.72 24.24 -17.28
C HIS A 211 0.48 23.94 -18.17
N CYS A 212 1.10 22.78 -17.97
CA CYS A 212 2.17 22.27 -18.84
C CYS A 212 2.23 20.74 -18.76
N ASP A 213 2.90 20.14 -19.74
CA ASP A 213 3.10 18.70 -19.81
C ASP A 213 4.34 18.29 -19.04
N ILE A 214 5.38 19.14 -19.07
CA ILE A 214 6.72 18.86 -18.54
C ILE A 214 7.16 20.03 -17.67
N ILE A 215 7.80 19.74 -16.54
CA ILE A 215 8.47 20.75 -15.71
C ILE A 215 9.96 20.40 -15.64
N LEU A 216 10.82 21.31 -16.07
CA LEU A 216 12.26 21.23 -15.86
C LEU A 216 12.67 22.23 -14.78
N ASP A 217 12.93 21.76 -13.58
CA ASP A 217 13.29 22.56 -12.41
C ASP A 217 14.81 22.62 -12.23
N ILE A 218 15.38 23.76 -12.60
CA ILE A 218 16.78 24.14 -12.38
C ILE A 218 16.86 25.41 -11.51
N SER A 219 15.84 25.65 -10.67
CA SER A 219 15.76 26.83 -9.81
C SER A 219 16.73 26.81 -8.62
N GLY A 220 17.31 25.64 -8.29
CA GLY A 220 18.10 25.44 -7.10
C GLY A 220 17.29 25.57 -5.77
N GLY A 221 15.96 25.69 -5.86
CA GLY A 221 15.05 25.79 -4.74
C GLY A 221 14.69 24.42 -4.12
N ALA A 222 13.69 24.42 -3.22
CA ALA A 222 13.08 23.19 -2.76
C ALA A 222 12.33 22.50 -3.90
N ALA A 223 12.30 21.14 -3.90
CA ALA A 223 11.55 20.40 -4.88
C ALA A 223 10.04 20.72 -4.79
N LEU A 224 9.37 20.80 -5.93
CA LEU A 224 7.94 21.07 -6.00
C LEU A 224 7.07 19.91 -5.49
N PHE A 225 7.60 18.71 -5.48
CA PHE A 225 6.94 17.49 -5.04
C PHE A 225 7.76 16.77 -3.98
N SER A 226 7.10 16.14 -3.02
CA SER A 226 7.74 15.43 -1.89
C SER A 226 8.64 14.27 -2.34
N ALA A 227 8.29 13.61 -3.45
CA ALA A 227 9.08 12.55 -4.07
C ALA A 227 9.38 12.92 -5.53
N ALA A 228 10.25 13.91 -5.69
CA ALA A 228 10.58 14.52 -6.98
C ALA A 228 11.02 13.49 -8.04
N ASP A 229 11.87 12.54 -7.64
CA ASP A 229 12.43 11.51 -8.55
C ASP A 229 11.39 10.47 -9.00
N LEU A 230 10.22 10.45 -8.36
CA LEU A 230 9.13 9.53 -8.67
C LEU A 230 7.97 10.19 -9.44
N ARG A 231 8.07 11.48 -9.77
CA ARG A 231 7.02 12.22 -10.48
C ARG A 231 7.34 12.24 -11.97
N ASP A 232 6.58 11.48 -12.76
CA ASP A 232 6.73 11.45 -14.20
C ASP A 232 6.48 12.85 -14.79
N GLY A 233 7.38 13.30 -15.68
CA GLY A 233 7.34 14.64 -16.30
C GLY A 233 7.94 15.77 -15.46
N TYR A 234 8.28 15.55 -14.18
CA TYR A 234 9.02 16.49 -13.35
C TYR A 234 10.51 16.14 -13.34
N LEU A 235 11.30 16.93 -14.05
CA LEU A 235 12.74 16.76 -14.15
C LEU A 235 13.42 17.82 -13.30
N ARG A 236 14.35 17.41 -12.45
CA ARG A 236 15.06 18.32 -11.57
C ARG A 236 16.57 18.12 -11.68
N ALA A 237 17.29 19.21 -11.79
CA ALA A 237 18.76 19.21 -11.79
C ALA A 237 19.30 20.36 -10.94
N ASP A 238 20.48 20.17 -10.37
CA ASP A 238 21.22 21.25 -9.74
C ASP A 238 21.72 22.21 -10.87
N PRO A 239 21.36 23.49 -10.86
CA PRO A 239 21.85 24.43 -11.85
C PRO A 239 23.38 24.60 -11.84
N GLY A 240 24.07 24.26 -10.75
CA GLY A 240 25.52 24.23 -10.64
C GLY A 240 26.19 23.00 -11.25
N ASP A 241 25.41 22.00 -11.70
CA ASP A 241 25.92 20.80 -12.39
C ASP A 241 25.45 20.76 -13.86
N PRO A 242 26.25 21.27 -14.82
CA PRO A 242 25.90 21.26 -16.23
C PRO A 242 25.62 19.87 -16.82
N ALA A 243 26.26 18.82 -16.27
CA ALA A 243 26.04 17.46 -16.74
C ALA A 243 24.68 16.93 -16.31
N ALA A 244 24.22 17.24 -15.09
CA ALA A 244 22.91 16.91 -14.61
C ALA A 244 21.82 17.69 -15.38
N VAL A 245 22.04 18.98 -15.66
CA VAL A 245 21.14 19.81 -16.47
C VAL A 245 21.03 19.21 -17.87
N MET A 246 22.13 18.88 -18.53
CA MET A 246 22.12 18.29 -19.88
C MET A 246 21.39 16.94 -19.93
N LYS A 247 21.57 16.09 -18.92
CA LYS A 247 20.80 14.84 -18.80
C LYS A 247 19.29 15.12 -18.67
N ALA A 248 18.90 16.13 -17.93
CA ALA A 248 17.51 16.50 -17.78
C ALA A 248 16.93 17.08 -19.08
N VAL A 249 17.71 17.87 -19.83
CA VAL A 249 17.36 18.38 -21.17
C VAL A 249 17.12 17.23 -22.16
N LEU A 250 18.02 16.26 -22.23
CA LEU A 250 17.86 15.09 -23.11
C LEU A 250 16.60 14.30 -22.75
N LYS A 251 16.33 14.09 -21.45
CA LYS A 251 15.11 13.43 -21.00
C LYS A 251 13.86 14.24 -21.35
N ALA A 252 13.88 15.56 -21.17
CA ALA A 252 12.74 16.42 -21.50
C ALA A 252 12.37 16.34 -22.98
N ARG A 253 13.35 16.37 -23.86
CA ARG A 253 13.19 16.27 -25.31
C ARG A 253 12.43 15.01 -25.72
N ASP A 254 12.66 13.89 -25.02
CA ASP A 254 12.06 12.59 -25.36
C ASP A 254 10.66 12.40 -24.75
N LEU A 255 10.12 13.38 -24.01
CA LEU A 255 8.82 13.29 -23.33
C LEU A 255 7.65 13.87 -24.15
N THR A 256 7.65 13.69 -25.48
CA THR A 256 6.55 14.07 -26.37
C THR A 256 5.91 12.84 -26.98
N GLY A 257 4.57 12.78 -26.98
CA GLY A 257 3.79 11.66 -27.50
C GLY A 257 3.00 10.92 -26.44
N THR A 258 2.68 9.67 -26.70
CA THR A 258 1.92 8.80 -25.80
C THR A 258 2.86 7.83 -25.10
N PHE A 259 2.74 7.72 -23.78
CA PHE A 259 3.56 6.86 -22.93
C PHE A 259 2.66 5.97 -22.10
N ASP A 260 2.95 4.68 -22.06
CA ASP A 260 2.24 3.72 -21.23
C ASP A 260 3.02 3.43 -19.96
N LYS A 261 2.32 3.47 -18.85
CA LYS A 261 2.83 3.18 -17.52
C LYS A 261 2.03 2.05 -16.88
N PRO A 262 2.67 1.08 -16.21
CA PRO A 262 1.93 0.07 -15.48
C PRO A 262 0.99 0.69 -14.44
N ARG A 263 -0.24 0.19 -14.38
CA ARG A 263 -1.13 0.48 -13.26
C ARG A 263 -0.76 -0.45 -12.11
N TYR A 264 -0.04 0.10 -11.13
CA TYR A 264 0.55 -0.68 -10.06
C TYR A 264 -0.42 -1.15 -8.98
N ILE A 265 -1.55 -0.45 -8.82
CA ILE A 265 -2.50 -0.72 -7.73
C ILE A 265 -3.89 -0.94 -8.31
N ASP A 266 -4.49 -2.08 -7.94
CA ASP A 266 -5.91 -2.32 -8.07
C ASP A 266 -6.61 -1.92 -6.78
N PHE A 267 -7.74 -1.20 -6.90
CA PHE A 267 -8.45 -0.67 -5.75
C PHE A 267 -9.94 -1.06 -5.77
N THR A 268 -10.43 -1.61 -4.65
CA THR A 268 -11.82 -2.00 -4.43
C THR A 268 -12.41 -1.14 -3.32
N ALA A 269 -13.22 -0.16 -3.68
CA ALA A 269 -13.78 0.84 -2.76
C ALA A 269 -14.67 0.23 -1.67
N ASP A 270 -15.48 -0.77 -2.01
CA ASP A 270 -16.51 -1.35 -1.12
C ASP A 270 -15.95 -1.95 0.16
N ILE A 271 -14.73 -2.51 0.11
CA ILE A 271 -14.06 -3.10 1.28
C ILE A 271 -13.08 -2.14 1.97
N CYS A 272 -13.03 -0.86 1.53
CA CYS A 272 -12.17 0.13 2.15
C CYS A 272 -12.68 0.52 3.53
N ALA A 273 -11.77 0.56 4.52
CA ALA A 273 -12.07 0.90 5.90
C ALA A 273 -11.69 2.34 6.26
N HIS A 274 -11.59 3.23 5.26
CA HIS A 274 -11.13 4.61 5.49
C HIS A 274 -12.11 5.41 6.33
N SER A 275 -13.37 5.46 5.96
CA SER A 275 -14.37 6.29 6.63
C SER A 275 -15.75 5.65 6.56
N ARG A 276 -16.66 6.10 7.44
CA ARG A 276 -18.10 5.88 7.33
C ARG A 276 -18.81 7.11 7.95
N SER A 277 -19.75 7.66 7.20
CA SER A 277 -20.53 8.81 7.65
C SER A 277 -19.68 9.98 8.18
N LYS A 278 -18.58 10.31 7.50
CA LYS A 278 -17.60 11.34 7.86
C LYS A 278 -16.77 11.04 9.12
N ILE A 279 -16.87 9.85 9.68
CA ILE A 279 -16.01 9.40 10.78
C ILE A 279 -14.84 8.65 10.18
N VAL A 280 -13.62 9.16 10.41
CA VAL A 280 -12.38 8.57 9.88
C VAL A 280 -11.96 7.36 10.71
N GLY A 281 -11.62 6.28 10.02
CA GLY A 281 -11.10 5.04 10.59
C GLY A 281 -9.66 4.77 10.16
N CYS A 282 -9.46 4.07 9.04
CA CYS A 282 -8.14 3.64 8.57
C CYS A 282 -7.47 4.69 7.67
N ASN A 283 -6.26 5.15 8.03
CA ASN A 283 -5.44 6.09 7.24
C ASN A 283 -4.11 5.49 6.77
N ARG A 284 -3.91 4.17 6.91
CA ARG A 284 -2.58 3.54 6.71
C ARG A 284 -1.93 3.85 5.37
N CYS A 285 -2.69 3.81 4.28
CA CYS A 285 -2.18 4.08 2.94
C CYS A 285 -1.94 5.58 2.68
N LEU A 286 -2.79 6.45 3.25
CA LEU A 286 -2.65 7.91 3.16
C LEU A 286 -1.35 8.38 3.83
N ASP A 287 -1.04 7.84 5.01
CA ASP A 287 0.14 8.22 5.80
C ASP A 287 1.47 7.77 5.16
N LEU A 288 1.44 6.86 4.18
CA LEU A 288 2.64 6.21 3.63
C LEU A 288 2.89 6.51 2.15
N CYS A 289 1.99 7.19 1.45
CA CYS A 289 2.17 7.42 0.02
C CYS A 289 3.23 8.51 -0.25
N PRO A 290 4.46 8.16 -0.71
CA PRO A 290 5.52 9.15 -0.91
C PRO A 290 5.22 10.07 -2.10
N ALA A 291 4.51 9.56 -3.11
CA ALA A 291 4.18 10.31 -4.32
C ALA A 291 2.95 11.22 -4.15
N GLY A 292 2.18 11.10 -3.05
CA GLY A 292 0.94 11.84 -2.85
C GLY A 292 -0.17 11.43 -3.82
N ALA A 293 -0.16 10.16 -4.27
CA ALA A 293 -1.14 9.63 -5.22
C ALA A 293 -2.47 9.23 -4.56
N ILE A 294 -2.57 9.30 -3.23
CA ILE A 294 -3.74 8.82 -2.48
C ILE A 294 -4.41 9.99 -1.78
N ALA A 295 -5.71 10.15 -2.00
CA ALA A 295 -6.53 11.19 -1.38
C ALA A 295 -7.81 10.60 -0.75
N PRO A 296 -8.37 11.23 0.31
CA PRO A 296 -9.70 10.88 0.81
C PRO A 296 -10.79 11.16 -0.24
N ALA A 297 -11.71 10.21 -0.45
CA ALA A 297 -12.84 10.31 -1.37
C ALA A 297 -14.13 9.81 -0.70
N GLY A 298 -14.62 10.54 0.30
CA GLY A 298 -15.80 10.16 1.07
C GLY A 298 -15.52 9.00 2.02
N ASP A 299 -16.20 7.87 1.85
CA ASP A 299 -16.05 6.70 2.73
C ASP A 299 -14.86 5.79 2.34
N HIS A 300 -14.20 6.05 1.23
CA HIS A 300 -13.01 5.35 0.77
C HIS A 300 -11.89 6.35 0.42
N VAL A 301 -10.75 5.84 0.00
CA VAL A 301 -9.68 6.63 -0.63
C VAL A 301 -9.76 6.49 -2.14
N GLU A 302 -9.21 7.46 -2.85
CA GLU A 302 -8.95 7.39 -4.28
C GLU A 302 -7.45 7.29 -4.52
N ILE A 303 -7.04 6.50 -5.51
CA ILE A 303 -5.63 6.33 -5.89
C ILE A 303 -5.46 6.75 -7.34
N ASP A 304 -4.74 7.85 -7.55
CA ASP A 304 -4.41 8.33 -8.89
C ASP A 304 -3.30 7.46 -9.50
N ALA A 305 -3.66 6.70 -10.53
CA ALA A 305 -2.74 5.78 -11.19
C ALA A 305 -1.63 6.49 -11.97
N HIS A 306 -1.87 7.72 -12.47
CA HIS A 306 -0.86 8.51 -13.17
C HIS A 306 0.19 9.07 -12.21
N ILE A 307 -0.21 9.43 -10.99
CA ILE A 307 0.70 9.90 -9.95
C ILE A 307 1.40 8.74 -9.24
N CYS A 308 0.76 7.57 -9.17
CA CYS A 308 1.28 6.41 -8.44
C CYS A 308 2.64 5.96 -8.98
N ALA A 309 3.66 5.93 -8.13
CA ALA A 309 5.04 5.55 -8.49
C ALA A 309 5.34 4.05 -8.33
N GLY A 310 4.35 3.22 -7.96
CA GLY A 310 4.52 1.77 -7.90
C GLY A 310 5.27 1.23 -6.68
N CYS A 311 5.52 2.02 -5.64
CA CYS A 311 6.25 1.56 -4.46
C CYS A 311 5.56 0.43 -3.67
N GLY A 312 4.23 0.26 -3.78
CA GLY A 312 3.48 -0.85 -3.21
C GLY A 312 3.20 -0.78 -1.71
N GLN A 313 3.70 0.21 -0.96
CA GLN A 313 3.49 0.29 0.48
C GLN A 313 2.00 0.32 0.88
N CYS A 314 1.17 1.02 0.10
CA CYS A 314 -0.28 1.08 0.36
C CYS A 314 -0.94 -0.29 0.26
N ALA A 315 -0.54 -1.11 -0.70
CA ALA A 315 -1.01 -2.48 -0.84
C ALA A 315 -0.48 -3.38 0.29
N ALA A 316 0.81 -3.25 0.66
CA ALA A 316 1.42 -4.03 1.75
C ALA A 316 0.68 -3.83 3.08
N VAL A 317 0.38 -2.57 3.46
CA VAL A 317 -0.25 -2.25 4.75
C VAL A 317 -1.77 -2.30 4.75
N CYS A 318 -2.44 -2.47 3.59
CA CYS A 318 -3.90 -2.50 3.52
C CYS A 318 -4.47 -3.72 4.26
N PRO A 319 -5.25 -3.52 5.34
CA PRO A 319 -5.70 -4.63 6.18
C PRO A 319 -6.86 -5.41 5.57
N THR A 320 -7.61 -4.80 4.66
CA THR A 320 -8.76 -5.41 3.98
C THR A 320 -8.40 -5.99 2.62
N GLY A 321 -7.31 -5.53 2.01
CA GLY A 321 -6.97 -5.81 0.62
C GLY A 321 -7.70 -4.90 -0.39
N ALA A 322 -8.33 -3.80 0.07
CA ALA A 322 -8.92 -2.81 -0.82
C ALA A 322 -7.90 -2.23 -1.80
N ALA A 323 -6.68 -1.97 -1.35
CA ALA A 323 -5.54 -1.73 -2.22
C ALA A 323 -4.74 -3.02 -2.35
N SER A 324 -4.57 -3.51 -3.57
CA SER A 324 -3.76 -4.70 -3.90
C SER A 324 -2.76 -4.38 -5.01
N TYR A 325 -1.62 -5.04 -4.97
CA TYR A 325 -0.56 -4.80 -5.95
C TYR A 325 -0.84 -5.57 -7.24
N ALA A 326 -0.60 -4.95 -8.40
CA ALA A 326 -0.91 -5.50 -9.72
C ALA A 326 0.32 -5.89 -10.56
N LEU A 327 1.55 -5.60 -10.10
CA LEU A 327 2.80 -5.86 -10.85
C LEU A 327 3.89 -6.58 -10.02
N PRO A 328 3.92 -7.90 -9.96
CA PRO A 328 2.84 -8.81 -10.33
C PRO A 328 1.70 -8.77 -9.31
N PRO A 329 0.52 -9.27 -9.65
CA PRO A 329 -0.56 -9.45 -8.67
C PRO A 329 -0.12 -10.34 -7.50
N ALA A 330 -0.65 -10.04 -6.31
CA ALA A 330 -0.23 -10.71 -5.07
C ALA A 330 -0.37 -12.24 -5.13
N ASP A 331 -1.41 -12.76 -5.77
CA ASP A 331 -1.63 -14.19 -5.96
C ASP A 331 -0.58 -14.84 -6.88
N ALA A 332 -0.11 -14.13 -7.91
CA ALA A 332 0.98 -14.60 -8.79
C ALA A 332 2.31 -14.68 -8.02
N LEU A 333 2.64 -13.67 -7.20
CA LEU A 333 3.82 -13.70 -6.34
C LEU A 333 3.74 -14.87 -5.35
N MET A 334 2.59 -15.09 -4.73
CA MET A 334 2.43 -16.19 -3.77
C MET A 334 2.47 -17.57 -4.44
N ARG A 335 1.95 -17.72 -5.69
CA ARG A 335 2.14 -18.95 -6.47
C ARG A 335 3.62 -19.21 -6.77
N LYS A 336 4.36 -18.17 -7.18
CA LYS A 336 5.82 -18.28 -7.38
C LYS A 336 6.54 -18.70 -6.11
N LEU A 337 6.24 -18.08 -4.95
CA LEU A 337 6.82 -18.48 -3.66
C LEU A 337 6.50 -19.92 -3.29
N ARG A 338 5.24 -20.33 -3.49
CA ARG A 338 4.81 -21.71 -3.25
C ARG A 338 5.62 -22.69 -4.10
N THR A 339 5.67 -22.48 -5.42
CA THR A 339 6.38 -23.34 -6.35
C THR A 339 7.88 -23.37 -6.03
N LEU A 340 8.48 -22.21 -5.78
CA LEU A 340 9.90 -22.10 -5.40
C LEU A 340 10.22 -22.94 -4.16
N LEU A 341 9.51 -22.71 -3.08
CA LEU A 341 9.81 -23.33 -1.77
C LEU A 341 9.44 -24.82 -1.72
N THR A 342 8.30 -25.21 -2.30
CA THR A 342 7.91 -26.63 -2.34
C THR A 342 8.86 -27.43 -3.23
N THR A 343 9.17 -26.94 -4.43
CA THR A 343 10.11 -27.60 -5.33
C THR A 343 11.51 -27.69 -4.74
N TYR A 344 12.01 -26.62 -4.15
CA TYR A 344 13.32 -26.61 -3.50
C TYR A 344 13.47 -27.74 -2.48
N ARG A 345 12.47 -27.93 -1.62
CA ARG A 345 12.46 -29.02 -0.61
C ARG A 345 12.28 -30.40 -1.24
N ASP A 346 11.37 -30.55 -2.21
CA ASP A 346 11.06 -31.83 -2.85
C ASP A 346 12.28 -32.42 -3.59
N VAL A 347 13.21 -31.59 -4.02
CA VAL A 347 14.45 -32.01 -4.64
C VAL A 347 15.65 -32.08 -3.69
N GLY A 348 15.42 -31.89 -2.37
CA GLY A 348 16.41 -32.10 -1.32
C GLY A 348 17.05 -30.85 -0.74
N GLY A 349 16.56 -29.67 -1.10
CA GLY A 349 17.02 -28.41 -0.50
C GLY A 349 16.59 -28.28 0.96
N THR A 350 17.41 -27.68 1.78
CA THR A 350 17.19 -27.50 3.22
C THR A 350 17.36 -26.05 3.65
N ARG A 351 16.66 -25.66 4.72
CA ARG A 351 16.76 -24.34 5.37
C ARG A 351 16.72 -23.16 4.39
N PRO A 352 15.69 -23.03 3.52
CA PRO A 352 15.64 -21.99 2.52
C PRO A 352 15.49 -20.60 3.17
N VAL A 353 16.28 -19.64 2.68
CA VAL A 353 16.17 -18.20 2.98
C VAL A 353 15.63 -17.50 1.75
N ILE A 354 14.55 -16.75 1.88
CA ILE A 354 14.04 -15.92 0.79
C ILE A 354 14.78 -14.58 0.80
N LEU A 355 15.30 -14.18 -0.35
CA LEU A 355 15.87 -12.86 -0.60
C LEU A 355 14.96 -12.10 -1.57
N PHE A 356 14.11 -11.20 -1.04
CA PHE A 356 13.35 -10.28 -1.87
C PHE A 356 14.25 -9.14 -2.37
N HIS A 357 14.22 -8.88 -3.66
CA HIS A 357 15.01 -7.83 -4.29
C HIS A 357 14.25 -7.21 -5.47
N ASP A 358 14.62 -6.00 -5.88
CA ASP A 358 14.15 -5.37 -7.11
C ASP A 358 15.12 -5.60 -8.27
N ASP A 359 14.63 -5.35 -9.49
CA ASP A 359 15.45 -5.50 -10.70
C ASP A 359 16.42 -4.32 -10.93
N ALA A 360 16.12 -3.15 -10.40
CA ALA A 360 16.90 -1.94 -10.66
C ALA A 360 18.17 -1.84 -9.79
N HIS A 361 18.18 -2.47 -8.62
CA HIS A 361 19.30 -2.46 -7.68
C HIS A 361 19.71 -3.88 -7.29
N GLY A 362 18.77 -4.71 -6.86
CA GLY A 362 19.08 -6.02 -6.33
C GLY A 362 19.64 -6.99 -7.37
N THR A 363 19.06 -7.02 -8.58
CA THR A 363 19.56 -7.88 -9.66
C THR A 363 21.02 -7.55 -10.03
N PRO A 364 21.42 -6.27 -10.32
CA PRO A 364 22.81 -5.91 -10.57
C PRO A 364 23.77 -6.24 -9.41
N LEU A 365 23.28 -6.09 -8.16
CA LEU A 365 24.10 -6.37 -6.99
C LEU A 365 24.36 -7.88 -6.82
N ILE A 366 23.34 -8.72 -7.06
CA ILE A 366 23.46 -10.18 -7.07
C ILE A 366 24.41 -10.62 -8.21
N ASP A 367 24.29 -10.02 -9.39
CA ASP A 367 25.17 -10.30 -10.53
C ASP A 367 26.63 -9.93 -10.22
N ALA A 368 26.85 -8.79 -9.58
CA ALA A 368 28.19 -8.37 -9.15
C ALA A 368 28.79 -9.33 -8.10
N LEU A 369 27.97 -9.72 -7.09
CA LEU A 369 28.39 -10.70 -6.08
C LEU A 369 28.79 -12.05 -6.71
N ALA A 370 28.05 -12.50 -7.73
CA ALA A 370 28.37 -13.76 -8.42
C ALA A 370 29.60 -13.68 -9.29
N ARG A 371 29.82 -12.53 -9.95
CA ARG A 371 30.92 -12.33 -10.92
C ARG A 371 32.26 -12.02 -10.27
N TYR A 372 32.25 -11.32 -9.15
CA TYR A 372 33.43 -10.76 -8.51
C TYR A 372 33.63 -11.22 -7.07
N GLY A 373 32.64 -11.87 -6.46
CA GLY A 373 32.67 -12.36 -5.08
C GLY A 373 32.33 -13.84 -4.97
N ASP A 374 31.78 -14.19 -3.80
CA ASP A 374 31.48 -15.57 -3.40
C ASP A 374 30.14 -16.11 -3.95
N GLY A 375 29.35 -15.30 -4.64
CA GLY A 375 27.98 -15.63 -5.06
C GLY A 375 27.00 -15.83 -3.89
N LEU A 376 25.74 -16.04 -4.24
CA LEU A 376 24.69 -16.30 -3.23
C LEU A 376 24.87 -17.66 -2.56
N PRO A 377 24.64 -17.80 -1.23
CA PRO A 377 24.54 -19.10 -0.56
C PRO A 377 23.58 -20.06 -1.27
N ALA A 378 23.86 -21.36 -1.28
CA ALA A 378 23.03 -22.36 -1.96
C ALA A 378 21.58 -22.38 -1.47
N ASN A 379 21.31 -22.04 -0.23
CA ASN A 379 19.99 -21.96 0.38
C ASN A 379 19.33 -20.59 0.31
N ALA A 380 20.00 -19.56 -0.22
CA ALA A 380 19.42 -18.24 -0.43
C ALA A 380 18.69 -18.20 -1.78
N LEU A 381 17.38 -18.11 -1.76
CA LEU A 381 16.49 -18.16 -2.91
C LEU A 381 16.09 -16.71 -3.28
N PRO A 382 16.60 -16.14 -4.37
CA PRO A 382 16.25 -14.80 -4.79
C PRO A 382 14.84 -14.77 -5.38
N VAL A 383 14.07 -13.75 -5.02
CA VAL A 383 12.71 -13.48 -5.50
C VAL A 383 12.63 -12.04 -5.95
N ALA A 384 12.65 -11.83 -7.27
CA ALA A 384 12.49 -10.50 -7.84
C ALA A 384 11.06 -10.01 -7.70
N VAL A 385 10.93 -8.75 -7.26
CA VAL A 385 9.67 -7.99 -7.13
C VAL A 385 9.89 -6.61 -7.76
N ASN A 386 8.82 -5.95 -8.19
CA ASN A 386 8.96 -4.62 -8.80
C ASN A 386 9.58 -3.61 -7.82
N GLU A 387 9.07 -3.58 -6.59
CA GLU A 387 9.62 -2.79 -5.49
C GLU A 387 9.56 -3.60 -4.18
N VAL A 388 10.64 -3.60 -3.42
CA VAL A 388 10.72 -4.43 -2.20
C VAL A 388 9.70 -4.01 -1.14
N THR A 389 9.30 -2.75 -1.14
CA THR A 389 8.29 -2.19 -0.22
C THR A 389 6.85 -2.68 -0.49
N GLN A 390 6.61 -3.42 -1.59
CA GLN A 390 5.33 -4.11 -1.84
C GLN A 390 5.15 -5.39 -0.99
N VAL A 391 6.24 -5.90 -0.38
CA VAL A 391 6.20 -7.14 0.41
C VAL A 391 5.41 -6.92 1.68
N GLY A 392 4.20 -7.47 1.73
CA GLY A 392 3.27 -7.38 2.85
C GLY A 392 3.38 -8.55 3.83
N LEU A 393 2.63 -8.45 4.93
CA LEU A 393 2.57 -9.51 5.94
C LEU A 393 2.08 -10.85 5.36
N GLU A 394 1.14 -10.81 4.40
CA GLU A 394 0.62 -12.00 3.71
C GLU A 394 1.71 -12.75 2.94
N THR A 395 2.61 -12.02 2.29
CA THR A 395 3.73 -12.58 1.53
C THR A 395 4.75 -13.24 2.48
N LEU A 396 5.08 -12.56 3.57
CA LEU A 396 5.98 -13.11 4.60
C LEU A 396 5.36 -14.33 5.28
N ALA A 397 4.11 -14.26 5.71
CA ALA A 397 3.41 -15.39 6.34
C ALA A 397 3.35 -16.60 5.42
N ALA A 398 3.08 -16.41 4.12
CA ALA A 398 3.06 -17.48 3.13
C ALA A 398 4.47 -18.08 2.93
N ALA A 399 5.51 -17.27 2.84
CA ALA A 399 6.89 -17.75 2.71
C ALA A 399 7.29 -18.65 3.88
N PHE A 400 7.00 -18.24 5.13
CA PHE A 400 7.29 -19.05 6.32
C PHE A 400 6.39 -20.29 6.40
N ALA A 401 5.10 -20.19 6.05
CA ALA A 401 4.22 -21.34 5.99
C ALA A 401 4.70 -22.39 4.98
N TYR A 402 5.21 -21.96 3.81
CA TYR A 402 5.81 -22.84 2.81
C TYR A 402 7.21 -23.35 3.20
N GLY A 403 7.75 -22.95 4.34
CA GLY A 403 8.95 -23.54 4.94
C GLY A 403 10.22 -22.71 4.82
N SER A 404 10.14 -21.41 4.48
CA SER A 404 11.29 -20.53 4.63
C SER A 404 11.72 -20.43 6.08
N VAL A 405 13.02 -20.43 6.34
CA VAL A 405 13.58 -20.27 7.69
C VAL A 405 13.90 -18.83 8.03
N ALA A 406 14.12 -18.01 7.02
CA ALA A 406 14.32 -16.57 7.15
C ALA A 406 13.88 -15.84 5.86
N ALA A 407 13.54 -14.57 5.97
CA ALA A 407 13.35 -13.68 4.84
C ALA A 407 14.24 -12.46 5.00
N ARG A 408 14.88 -12.07 3.91
CA ARG A 408 15.69 -10.86 3.82
C ARG A 408 15.14 -9.99 2.69
N LEU A 409 15.12 -8.69 2.92
CA LEU A 409 14.59 -7.70 2.00
C LEU A 409 15.73 -6.75 1.66
N LEU A 410 16.22 -6.83 0.42
CA LEU A 410 17.38 -6.07 -0.04
C LEU A 410 16.96 -4.69 -0.49
N LEU A 411 17.51 -3.67 0.14
CA LEU A 411 17.33 -2.27 -0.18
C LEU A 411 18.68 -1.62 -0.53
N ARG A 412 18.61 -0.52 -1.25
CA ARG A 412 19.77 0.36 -1.47
C ARG A 412 20.27 0.90 -0.14
N GLY A 413 21.55 1.19 -0.03
CA GLY A 413 22.13 1.86 1.15
C GLY A 413 21.45 3.22 1.44
N LYS A 414 20.89 3.87 0.39
CA LYS A 414 20.02 5.04 0.51
C LYS A 414 18.74 4.81 -0.30
N PRO A 415 17.62 4.44 0.34
CA PRO A 415 16.34 4.22 -0.34
C PRO A 415 15.87 5.47 -1.12
N ARG A 416 15.22 5.26 -2.26
CA ARG A 416 14.68 6.35 -3.11
C ARG A 416 13.50 7.08 -2.49
N HIS A 417 12.78 6.42 -1.58
CA HIS A 417 11.59 6.95 -0.89
C HIS A 417 11.51 6.41 0.53
N ASP A 418 10.56 6.91 1.30
CA ASP A 418 10.30 6.44 2.66
C ASP A 418 9.93 4.95 2.67
N VAL A 419 10.55 4.19 3.57
CA VAL A 419 10.34 2.75 3.77
C VAL A 419 9.61 2.43 5.08
N THR A 420 8.99 3.42 5.71
CA THR A 420 8.27 3.28 7.00
C THR A 420 7.20 2.17 6.94
N GLY A 421 6.52 2.00 5.80
CA GLY A 421 5.53 0.93 5.60
C GLY A 421 6.14 -0.46 5.73
N LEU A 422 7.36 -0.64 5.20
CA LEU A 422 8.09 -1.89 5.30
C LEU A 422 8.51 -2.18 6.74
N HIS A 423 9.06 -1.18 7.46
CA HIS A 423 9.37 -1.32 8.90
C HIS A 423 8.14 -1.71 9.72
N ARG A 424 6.96 -1.12 9.44
CA ARG A 424 5.69 -1.52 10.08
C ARG A 424 5.33 -2.97 9.79
N THR A 425 5.55 -3.45 8.57
CA THR A 425 5.29 -4.84 8.18
C THR A 425 6.21 -5.81 8.94
N LEU A 426 7.51 -5.49 9.04
CA LEU A 426 8.48 -6.30 9.79
C LEU A 426 8.17 -6.31 11.29
N ALA A 427 7.81 -5.15 11.85
CA ALA A 427 7.40 -5.01 13.25
C ALA A 427 6.14 -5.81 13.61
N LEU A 428 5.33 -6.21 12.62
CA LEU A 428 4.21 -7.13 12.82
C LEU A 428 4.62 -8.59 12.63
N ALA A 429 5.47 -8.90 11.66
CA ALA A 429 5.88 -10.25 11.34
C ALA A 429 6.74 -10.87 12.47
N GLU A 430 7.70 -10.13 13.02
CA GLU A 430 8.60 -10.60 14.08
C GLU A 430 7.88 -11.09 15.34
N PRO A 431 6.94 -10.33 15.97
CA PRO A 431 6.21 -10.82 17.14
C PRO A 431 5.36 -12.08 16.86
N ILE A 432 4.83 -12.20 15.63
CA ILE A 432 4.07 -13.39 15.24
C ILE A 432 4.99 -14.61 15.20
N LEU A 433 6.13 -14.49 14.52
CA LEU A 433 7.11 -15.58 14.41
C LEU A 433 7.71 -15.94 15.77
N ALA A 434 8.11 -14.95 16.56
CA ALA A 434 8.63 -15.17 17.91
C ALA A 434 7.58 -15.81 18.83
N GLY A 435 6.34 -15.35 18.81
CA GLY A 435 5.23 -15.88 19.59
C GLY A 435 4.87 -17.33 19.25
N LEU A 436 5.09 -17.75 18.01
CA LEU A 436 4.93 -19.11 17.53
C LEU A 436 6.17 -19.99 17.77
N GLY A 437 7.22 -19.46 18.39
CA GLY A 437 8.43 -20.20 18.74
C GLY A 437 9.44 -20.37 17.60
N PHE A 438 9.30 -19.64 16.49
CA PHE A 438 10.31 -19.65 15.43
C PHE A 438 11.59 -18.90 15.82
N GLY A 439 11.59 -18.10 16.90
CA GLY A 439 12.70 -17.25 17.31
C GLY A 439 12.62 -15.84 16.73
N THR A 440 13.67 -15.06 16.97
CA THR A 440 13.81 -13.66 16.53
C THR A 440 14.78 -13.51 15.36
N GLY A 441 14.78 -12.35 14.68
CA GLY A 441 15.67 -12.06 13.55
C GLY A 441 15.32 -12.83 12.28
N ARG A 442 14.09 -13.34 12.19
CA ARG A 442 13.63 -14.14 11.05
C ARG A 442 13.38 -13.28 9.82
N VAL A 443 12.91 -12.07 9.99
CA VAL A 443 12.73 -11.10 8.93
C VAL A 443 13.62 -9.89 9.19
N ALA A 444 14.39 -9.45 8.20
CA ALA A 444 15.27 -8.29 8.35
C ALA A 444 15.54 -7.62 6.99
N LEU A 445 15.90 -6.33 7.05
CA LEU A 445 16.42 -5.59 5.91
C LEU A 445 17.91 -5.88 5.73
N ILE A 446 18.36 -5.84 4.50
CA ILE A 446 19.79 -5.68 4.10
C ILE A 446 19.85 -4.39 3.30
N GLU A 447 20.45 -3.36 3.88
CA GLU A 447 20.60 -2.03 3.26
C GLU A 447 22.05 -1.87 2.82
N THR A 448 22.33 -2.12 1.54
CA THR A 448 23.69 -2.05 1.02
C THR A 448 23.71 -1.84 -0.49
N ASP A 449 24.75 -1.16 -0.97
CA ASP A 449 25.13 -1.04 -2.38
C ASP A 449 26.44 -1.83 -2.65
N ASP A 450 26.95 -2.56 -1.65
CA ASP A 450 28.16 -3.36 -1.72
C ASP A 450 27.81 -4.85 -1.87
N PRO A 451 28.23 -5.53 -2.96
CA PRO A 451 27.94 -6.94 -3.17
C PRO A 451 28.58 -7.85 -2.10
N ASP A 452 29.77 -7.54 -1.60
CA ASP A 452 30.43 -8.37 -0.58
C ASP A 452 29.66 -8.27 0.75
N ALA A 453 29.21 -7.07 1.14
CA ALA A 453 28.37 -6.87 2.31
C ALA A 453 27.03 -7.63 2.20
N LEU A 454 26.43 -7.73 1.01
CA LEU A 454 25.27 -8.59 0.77
C LEU A 454 25.59 -10.06 1.03
N GLY A 455 26.73 -10.55 0.48
CA GLY A 455 27.20 -11.91 0.67
C GLY A 455 27.41 -12.26 2.14
N ASP A 456 28.09 -11.39 2.87
CA ASP A 456 28.38 -11.54 4.30
C ASP A 456 27.12 -11.55 5.14
N ALA A 457 26.19 -10.61 4.88
CA ALA A 457 24.91 -10.55 5.59
C ALA A 457 24.07 -11.82 5.41
N LEU A 458 24.07 -12.42 4.20
CA LEU A 458 23.34 -13.66 3.95
C LEU A 458 24.00 -14.88 4.61
N ARG A 459 25.33 -14.93 4.66
CA ARG A 459 26.07 -16.03 5.31
C ARG A 459 26.04 -15.95 6.83
N ALA A 460 25.89 -14.75 7.39
CA ALA A 460 25.79 -14.53 8.84
C ALA A 460 24.41 -14.87 9.43
N ILE A 461 23.43 -15.29 8.61
CA ILE A 461 22.09 -15.63 9.12
C ILE A 461 22.17 -16.86 10.01
N ASP A 462 21.68 -16.74 11.27
CA ASP A 462 21.48 -17.88 12.14
C ASP A 462 20.32 -18.74 11.61
N LEU A 463 20.68 -19.87 10.99
CA LEU A 463 19.78 -20.81 10.35
C LEU A 463 19.12 -21.73 11.38
N GLN A 464 18.20 -21.22 12.16
CA GLN A 464 17.36 -22.05 13.03
C GLN A 464 16.32 -22.83 12.20
N ASP A 465 15.67 -23.80 12.80
CA ASP A 465 14.68 -24.60 12.08
C ASP A 465 13.43 -23.81 11.73
N GLY A 466 12.85 -24.13 10.58
CA GLY A 466 11.61 -23.56 10.08
C GLY A 466 10.37 -24.31 10.55
N ALA A 467 9.30 -24.22 9.79
CA ALA A 467 8.06 -24.96 10.02
C ALA A 467 8.33 -26.48 10.02
N GLN A 468 7.87 -27.19 11.05
CA GLN A 468 8.05 -28.65 11.17
C GLN A 468 7.40 -29.42 10.03
N ARG A 469 6.25 -28.96 9.58
CA ARG A 469 5.49 -29.51 8.43
C ARG A 469 5.09 -28.36 7.51
N PRO A 470 5.99 -27.95 6.63
CA PRO A 470 5.68 -26.85 5.72
C PRO A 470 4.42 -27.11 4.89
N ALA A 471 3.60 -26.09 4.77
CA ALA A 471 2.36 -26.14 4.04
C ALA A 471 2.57 -26.18 2.51
N SER A 472 1.51 -26.53 1.77
CA SER A 472 1.51 -26.53 0.30
C SER A 472 0.16 -26.02 -0.26
N PHE A 473 -0.59 -25.24 0.51
CA PHE A 473 -1.89 -24.71 0.08
C PHE A 473 -1.75 -23.82 -1.18
N ILE A 474 -2.82 -23.78 -1.96
CA ILE A 474 -2.91 -22.87 -3.11
C ILE A 474 -3.45 -21.53 -2.61
N PRO A 475 -2.76 -20.42 -2.88
CA PRO A 475 -3.23 -19.10 -2.48
C PRO A 475 -4.43 -18.68 -3.34
N THR A 476 -5.63 -18.81 -2.79
CA THR A 476 -6.89 -18.46 -3.44
C THR A 476 -7.70 -17.53 -2.55
N GLY A 477 -8.47 -16.63 -3.15
CA GLY A 477 -9.25 -15.63 -2.45
C GLY A 477 -8.56 -14.27 -2.35
N GLY A 478 -9.16 -13.35 -1.57
CA GLY A 478 -8.61 -12.02 -1.35
C GLY A 478 -7.36 -12.04 -0.45
N LYS A 479 -6.66 -10.91 -0.44
CA LYS A 479 -5.43 -10.74 0.36
C LYS A 479 -5.59 -11.21 1.81
N ARG A 480 -6.70 -10.83 2.48
CA ARG A 480 -6.94 -11.19 3.87
C ARG A 480 -7.19 -12.69 4.07
N ASP A 481 -7.86 -13.34 3.13
CA ASP A 481 -8.14 -14.78 3.21
C ASP A 481 -6.85 -15.58 3.11
N VAL A 482 -6.01 -15.25 2.13
CA VAL A 482 -4.69 -15.88 1.97
C VAL A 482 -3.80 -15.64 3.19
N MET A 483 -3.77 -14.42 3.70
CA MET A 483 -3.00 -14.08 4.90
C MET A 483 -3.45 -14.90 6.11
N ARG A 484 -4.76 -15.02 6.34
CA ARG A 484 -5.31 -15.82 7.44
C ARG A 484 -5.02 -17.31 7.27
N LEU A 485 -5.14 -17.83 6.06
CA LEU A 485 -4.79 -19.21 5.75
C LEU A 485 -3.30 -19.47 6.03
N ALA A 486 -2.42 -18.60 5.53
CA ALA A 486 -0.98 -18.72 5.75
C ALA A 486 -0.62 -18.68 7.24
N LEU A 487 -1.20 -17.77 8.01
CA LEU A 487 -0.96 -17.65 9.45
C LEU A 487 -1.47 -18.88 10.22
N ARG A 488 -2.63 -19.45 9.85
CA ARG A 488 -3.15 -20.68 10.45
C ARG A 488 -2.28 -21.91 10.15
N GLU A 489 -1.84 -22.03 8.90
CA GLU A 489 -0.92 -23.13 8.53
C GLU A 489 0.44 -22.96 9.22
N LEU A 490 0.92 -21.74 9.37
CA LEU A 490 2.14 -21.44 10.11
C LEU A 490 2.00 -21.81 11.59
N GLN A 491 0.87 -21.48 12.23
CA GLN A 491 0.59 -21.86 13.63
C GLN A 491 0.54 -23.39 13.82
N ARG A 492 -0.11 -24.11 12.88
CA ARG A 492 -0.15 -25.59 12.93
C ARG A 492 1.21 -26.24 12.81
N ALA A 493 2.13 -25.62 12.10
CA ALA A 493 3.49 -26.09 11.87
C ALA A 493 4.51 -25.48 12.83
N ALA A 494 4.06 -24.68 13.79
CA ALA A 494 4.92 -23.92 14.69
C ALA A 494 5.66 -24.84 15.67
N PRO A 495 6.90 -24.50 16.07
CA PRO A 495 7.61 -25.21 17.12
C PRO A 495 6.88 -25.19 18.48
N THR A 496 6.24 -24.07 18.77
CA THR A 496 5.44 -23.90 20.01
C THR A 496 4.09 -23.30 19.62
N PRO A 497 3.12 -24.13 19.17
CA PRO A 497 1.80 -23.64 18.82
C PRO A 497 1.12 -23.00 20.03
N VAL A 498 0.67 -21.77 19.88
CA VAL A 498 -0.09 -21.02 20.87
C VAL A 498 -1.43 -20.60 20.28
N ASP A 499 -2.43 -20.42 21.14
CA ASP A 499 -3.76 -20.00 20.71
C ASP A 499 -3.83 -18.49 20.42
N ILE A 500 -3.08 -17.69 21.18
CA ILE A 500 -3.12 -16.24 21.08
C ILE A 500 -1.71 -15.66 21.08
N VAL A 501 -1.42 -14.81 20.11
CA VAL A 501 -0.22 -13.98 20.05
C VAL A 501 -0.62 -12.51 20.26
N PRO A 502 -0.17 -11.84 21.33
CA PRO A 502 -0.35 -10.41 21.49
C PRO A 502 0.38 -9.64 20.39
N LEU A 503 -0.25 -8.58 19.88
CA LEU A 503 0.30 -7.76 18.81
C LEU A 503 0.47 -6.30 19.24
N PRO A 504 1.38 -5.56 18.61
CA PRO A 504 1.56 -4.14 18.88
C PRO A 504 0.33 -3.33 18.48
N VAL A 505 0.19 -2.15 19.08
CA VAL A 505 -0.85 -1.17 18.71
C VAL A 505 -0.75 -0.84 17.22
N GLY A 506 -1.89 -0.82 16.55
CA GLY A 506 -1.96 -0.61 15.11
C GLY A 506 -1.90 -1.91 14.28
N ALA A 507 -1.79 -3.09 14.88
CA ALA A 507 -1.93 -4.35 14.14
C ALA A 507 -3.33 -4.50 13.51
N PRO A 508 -3.44 -5.16 12.33
CA PRO A 508 -4.71 -5.34 11.63
C PRO A 508 -5.52 -6.56 12.10
N PHE A 509 -5.25 -7.05 13.29
CA PHE A 509 -5.90 -8.17 13.95
C PHE A 509 -6.20 -7.85 15.39
N GLY A 510 -7.31 -8.34 15.91
CA GLY A 510 -7.62 -8.24 17.32
C GLY A 510 -9.10 -8.29 17.63
N LYS A 511 -9.38 -8.38 18.91
CA LYS A 511 -10.73 -8.35 19.46
C LYS A 511 -11.19 -6.94 19.79
N ILE A 512 -12.48 -6.79 19.97
CA ILE A 512 -13.08 -5.67 20.70
C ILE A 512 -13.49 -6.13 22.10
N GLU A 513 -13.37 -5.25 23.06
CA GLU A 513 -13.91 -5.40 24.40
C GLU A 513 -15.06 -4.41 24.56
N LEU A 514 -16.18 -4.90 25.04
CA LEU A 514 -17.40 -4.14 25.24
C LEU A 514 -17.71 -4.00 26.72
N ASN A 515 -17.85 -2.78 27.21
CA ASN A 515 -18.52 -2.56 28.49
C ASN A 515 -20.02 -2.80 28.29
N VAL A 516 -20.48 -3.98 28.67
CA VAL A 516 -21.84 -4.46 28.44
C VAL A 516 -22.89 -3.61 29.15
N GLU A 517 -22.62 -3.13 30.38
CA GLU A 517 -23.52 -2.32 31.16
C GLU A 517 -23.79 -0.94 30.53
N GLY A 518 -22.73 -0.34 29.98
CA GLY A 518 -22.83 0.96 29.29
C GLY A 518 -23.38 0.89 27.88
N CYS A 519 -23.45 -0.30 27.27
CA CYS A 519 -23.92 -0.46 25.89
C CYS A 519 -25.45 -0.38 25.82
N THR A 520 -25.96 0.46 24.94
CA THR A 520 -27.41 0.64 24.71
C THR A 520 -27.97 -0.19 23.57
N LEU A 521 -27.16 -1.05 22.92
CA LEU A 521 -27.57 -1.81 21.73
C LEU A 521 -28.15 -0.92 20.61
N CYS A 522 -27.64 0.30 20.46
CA CYS A 522 -28.08 1.22 19.39
C CYS A 522 -27.59 0.79 18.00
N LEU A 523 -26.71 -0.21 17.91
CA LEU A 523 -26.17 -0.84 16.69
C LEU A 523 -25.43 0.12 15.73
N ALA A 524 -25.14 1.36 16.14
CA ALA A 524 -24.37 2.30 15.32
C ALA A 524 -22.99 1.74 14.92
N CYS A 525 -22.38 0.91 15.78
CA CYS A 525 -21.13 0.24 15.50
C CYS A 525 -21.24 -0.86 14.42
N VAL A 526 -22.41 -1.48 14.25
CA VAL A 526 -22.70 -2.44 13.18
C VAL A 526 -22.72 -1.73 11.83
N GLY A 527 -23.52 -0.65 11.70
CA GLY A 527 -23.59 0.14 10.48
C GLY A 527 -22.27 0.81 10.08
N ALA A 528 -21.40 1.07 11.06
CA ALA A 528 -20.06 1.63 10.81
C ALA A 528 -19.00 0.59 10.43
N CYS A 529 -19.25 -0.72 10.58
CA CYS A 529 -18.26 -1.75 10.37
C CYS A 529 -18.09 -2.11 8.87
N PRO A 530 -16.96 -1.76 8.22
CA PRO A 530 -16.81 -1.96 6.78
C PRO A 530 -16.58 -3.42 6.39
N THR A 531 -16.14 -4.26 7.34
CA THR A 531 -15.79 -5.67 7.10
C THR A 531 -16.86 -6.65 7.59
N GLY A 532 -17.97 -6.15 8.15
CA GLY A 532 -19.00 -7.01 8.72
C GLY A 532 -18.56 -7.78 9.99
N ALA A 533 -17.45 -7.34 10.62
CA ALA A 533 -16.98 -7.96 11.87
C ALA A 533 -17.99 -7.79 13.03
N LEU A 534 -18.77 -6.73 13.01
CA LEU A 534 -19.89 -6.51 13.89
C LEU A 534 -21.19 -6.76 13.13
N GLY A 535 -22.09 -7.50 13.75
CA GLY A 535 -23.40 -7.85 13.20
C GLY A 535 -24.47 -7.77 14.26
N ASP A 536 -25.72 -7.78 13.81
CA ASP A 536 -26.94 -7.83 14.61
C ASP A 536 -27.72 -9.12 14.37
N ASP A 537 -28.89 -9.19 14.95
CA ASP A 537 -29.87 -10.25 14.72
C ASP A 537 -31.21 -9.59 14.46
N PRO A 538 -31.91 -9.93 13.36
CA PRO A 538 -33.18 -9.30 13.00
C PRO A 538 -34.34 -9.65 13.95
N GLU A 539 -34.24 -10.78 14.65
CA GLU A 539 -35.30 -11.25 15.53
C GLU A 539 -35.17 -10.75 16.98
N LYS A 540 -33.94 -10.53 17.41
CA LYS A 540 -33.63 -10.08 18.77
C LYS A 540 -32.55 -9.01 18.79
N PRO A 541 -32.68 -7.98 19.64
CA PRO A 541 -31.63 -6.99 19.86
C PRO A 541 -30.33 -7.66 20.32
N THR A 542 -29.40 -7.86 19.39
CA THR A 542 -28.19 -8.59 19.63
C THR A 542 -27.02 -7.88 18.96
N LEU A 543 -25.90 -7.78 19.63
CA LEU A 543 -24.62 -7.35 19.06
C LEU A 543 -23.71 -8.58 18.99
N ARG A 544 -23.28 -8.94 17.78
CA ARG A 544 -22.37 -10.05 17.50
C ARG A 544 -21.04 -9.52 17.01
N PHE A 545 -19.98 -10.29 17.21
CA PHE A 545 -18.62 -9.94 16.76
C PHE A 545 -17.86 -11.16 16.26
N SER A 546 -17.29 -11.05 15.06
CA SER A 546 -16.33 -11.98 14.48
C SER A 546 -14.94 -11.37 14.50
N GLU A 547 -14.02 -11.94 15.28
CA GLU A 547 -12.65 -11.44 15.41
C GLU A 547 -11.87 -11.60 14.11
N ASP A 548 -12.07 -12.68 13.40
CA ASP A 548 -11.46 -12.99 12.12
C ASP A 548 -11.71 -11.93 11.05
N ALA A 549 -12.91 -11.33 11.04
CA ALA A 549 -13.27 -10.28 10.12
C ALA A 549 -12.78 -8.88 10.54
N CYS A 550 -12.39 -8.71 11.82
CA CYS A 550 -11.98 -7.43 12.36
C CYS A 550 -10.60 -6.99 11.84
N VAL A 551 -10.51 -5.76 11.33
CA VAL A 551 -9.27 -5.14 10.83
C VAL A 551 -8.73 -4.04 11.76
N GLN A 552 -9.29 -3.91 12.95
CA GLN A 552 -8.86 -2.92 13.96
C GLN A 552 -8.82 -1.48 13.43
N CYS A 553 -9.78 -1.11 12.55
CA CYS A 553 -9.85 0.23 11.95
C CYS A 553 -10.31 1.33 12.92
N GLY A 554 -10.97 0.97 14.02
CA GLY A 554 -11.42 1.91 15.05
C GLY A 554 -12.77 2.60 14.79
N LEU A 555 -13.41 2.41 13.63
CA LEU A 555 -14.69 3.04 13.30
C LEU A 555 -15.77 2.76 14.34
N CYS A 556 -15.92 1.51 14.79
CA CYS A 556 -16.89 1.14 15.83
C CYS A 556 -16.66 1.88 17.15
N LYS A 557 -15.40 2.08 17.55
CA LYS A 557 -15.03 2.85 18.74
C LYS A 557 -15.36 4.34 18.58
N ALA A 558 -15.04 4.91 17.43
CA ALA A 558 -15.27 6.33 17.13
C ALA A 558 -16.77 6.66 16.98
N THR A 559 -17.55 5.73 16.39
CA THR A 559 -19.01 5.92 16.19
C THR A 559 -19.81 5.69 17.46
N CYS A 560 -19.28 4.97 18.47
CA CYS A 560 -20.04 4.62 19.66
C CYS A 560 -20.41 5.85 20.51
N PRO A 561 -21.70 6.21 20.64
CA PRO A 561 -22.11 7.39 21.41
C PRO A 561 -21.87 7.25 22.92
N GLU A 562 -21.82 6.02 23.41
CA GLU A 562 -21.59 5.71 24.82
C GLU A 562 -20.11 5.43 25.15
N LYS A 563 -19.21 5.37 24.11
CA LYS A 563 -17.76 5.15 24.24
C LYS A 563 -17.37 3.88 25.02
N VAL A 564 -18.13 2.80 24.80
CA VAL A 564 -18.00 1.53 25.55
C VAL A 564 -17.16 0.48 24.83
N ILE A 565 -16.56 0.81 23.68
CA ILE A 565 -15.77 -0.14 22.86
C ILE A 565 -14.30 0.21 23.00
N THR A 566 -13.48 -0.80 23.34
CA THR A 566 -12.02 -0.75 23.28
C THR A 566 -11.47 -1.79 22.30
N LEU A 567 -10.29 -1.51 21.77
CA LEU A 567 -9.62 -2.36 20.79
C LEU A 567 -8.41 -3.02 21.46
N THR A 568 -8.28 -4.35 21.32
CA THR A 568 -7.15 -5.13 21.85
C THR A 568 -6.47 -5.86 20.69
N PRO A 569 -5.31 -5.39 20.22
CA PRO A 569 -4.57 -6.05 19.14
C PRO A 569 -4.05 -7.41 19.58
N GLN A 570 -4.42 -8.45 18.85
CA GLN A 570 -3.98 -9.82 19.04
C GLN A 570 -4.24 -10.65 17.78
N LEU A 571 -3.56 -11.78 17.65
CA LEU A 571 -3.85 -12.81 16.68
C LEU A 571 -4.33 -14.04 17.44
N ASP A 572 -5.60 -14.38 17.28
CA ASP A 572 -6.24 -15.53 17.95
C ASP A 572 -6.51 -16.61 16.92
N PHE A 573 -5.90 -17.78 17.11
CA PHE A 573 -5.96 -18.92 16.20
C PHE A 573 -7.09 -19.92 16.52
N ARG A 574 -7.83 -19.71 17.60
CA ARG A 574 -8.91 -20.61 17.99
C ARG A 574 -10.04 -20.61 16.95
N ALA A 575 -10.67 -21.76 16.76
CA ALA A 575 -11.77 -21.91 15.80
C ALA A 575 -12.96 -20.98 16.07
N ALA A 576 -13.16 -20.59 17.34
CA ALA A 576 -14.23 -19.68 17.75
C ALA A 576 -14.10 -18.26 17.15
N THR A 577 -12.92 -17.84 16.69
CA THR A 577 -12.73 -16.52 16.07
C THR A 577 -13.39 -16.38 14.70
N ALA A 578 -13.57 -17.50 14.00
CA ALA A 578 -14.26 -17.53 12.70
C ALA A 578 -15.78 -17.39 12.84
N SER A 579 -16.33 -17.68 14.03
CA SER A 579 -17.77 -17.59 14.31
C SER A 579 -18.10 -16.25 14.99
N ALA A 580 -19.24 -15.68 14.67
CA ALA A 580 -19.72 -14.49 15.37
C ALA A 580 -20.18 -14.86 16.79
N ARG A 581 -19.48 -14.35 17.80
CA ARG A 581 -19.88 -14.49 19.21
C ARG A 581 -20.83 -13.36 19.61
N VAL A 582 -21.81 -13.67 20.47
CA VAL A 582 -22.71 -12.67 21.04
C VAL A 582 -21.94 -11.88 22.10
N LEU A 583 -21.87 -10.55 21.95
CA LEU A 583 -21.30 -9.64 22.93
C LEU A 583 -22.34 -9.13 23.91
N LYS A 584 -23.53 -8.81 23.40
CA LYS A 584 -24.69 -8.39 24.20
C LYS A 584 -25.97 -8.79 23.49
N GLN A 585 -26.97 -9.20 24.27
CA GLN A 585 -28.34 -9.50 23.80
C GLN A 585 -29.33 -9.05 24.85
N GLU A 586 -30.44 -8.52 24.41
CA GLU A 586 -31.58 -8.12 25.24
C GLU A 586 -32.89 -8.62 24.64
N GLU A 587 -33.94 -8.75 25.46
CA GLU A 587 -35.29 -8.90 24.95
C GLU A 587 -35.77 -7.54 24.41
N PRO A 588 -36.54 -7.54 23.32
CA PRO A 588 -37.13 -6.29 22.78
C PRO A 588 -37.97 -5.58 23.84
N PHE A 589 -37.85 -4.26 23.89
CA PHE A 589 -38.72 -3.47 24.74
C PHE A 589 -40.17 -3.51 24.20
N ARG A 590 -41.15 -3.76 25.06
CA ARG A 590 -42.55 -3.85 24.67
C ARG A 590 -43.26 -2.53 24.92
N CYS A 591 -44.09 -2.13 23.97
CA CYS A 591 -44.92 -0.94 24.08
C CYS A 591 -45.87 -1.04 25.28
N ILE A 592 -45.85 -0.07 26.16
CA ILE A 592 -46.70 -0.05 27.35
C ILE A 592 -48.20 0.03 27.04
N ARG A 593 -48.60 0.35 25.79
CA ARG A 593 -49.97 0.51 25.35
C ARG A 593 -50.52 -0.69 24.57
N CYS A 594 -49.74 -1.23 23.61
CA CYS A 594 -50.20 -2.28 22.70
C CYS A 594 -49.39 -3.58 22.76
N ASP A 595 -48.37 -3.66 23.62
CA ASP A 595 -47.44 -4.78 23.79
C ASP A 595 -46.63 -5.17 22.55
N LYS A 596 -46.68 -4.36 21.47
CA LYS A 596 -45.84 -4.54 20.28
C LYS A 596 -44.34 -4.40 20.66
N PRO A 597 -43.48 -5.36 20.29
CA PRO A 597 -42.04 -5.21 20.52
C PRO A 597 -41.48 -4.07 19.66
N PHE A 598 -40.65 -3.20 20.24
CA PHE A 598 -39.98 -2.13 19.55
C PHE A 598 -38.71 -1.70 20.33
N GLY A 599 -37.63 -1.36 19.64
CA GLY A 599 -36.40 -0.88 20.25
C GLY A 599 -35.77 -1.83 21.28
N THR A 600 -34.77 -1.34 22.00
CA THR A 600 -34.05 -2.07 23.06
C THR A 600 -34.36 -1.44 24.44
N ARG A 601 -34.39 -2.26 25.47
CA ARG A 601 -34.62 -1.78 26.83
C ARG A 601 -33.57 -0.75 27.24
N SER A 602 -32.30 -1.07 27.05
CA SER A 602 -31.21 -0.18 27.44
C SER A 602 -31.17 1.15 26.66
N THR A 603 -31.61 1.17 25.39
CA THR A 603 -31.74 2.43 24.63
C THR A 603 -32.87 3.27 25.20
N ILE A 604 -34.06 2.69 25.42
CA ILE A 604 -35.26 3.41 25.95
C ILE A 604 -34.93 4.00 27.33
N GLU A 605 -34.42 3.18 28.25
CA GLU A 605 -34.04 3.62 29.60
C GLU A 605 -32.97 4.73 29.56
N ARG A 606 -31.97 4.63 28.66
CA ARG A 606 -30.93 5.64 28.49
C ARG A 606 -31.46 6.96 27.97
N VAL A 607 -32.41 6.91 27.00
CA VAL A 607 -33.06 8.11 26.47
C VAL A 607 -33.86 8.78 27.54
N ILE A 608 -34.65 8.01 28.31
CA ILE A 608 -35.41 8.52 29.43
C ILE A 608 -34.52 9.22 30.45
N ALA A 609 -33.44 8.55 30.91
CA ALA A 609 -32.48 9.12 31.86
C ALA A 609 -31.78 10.40 31.38
N LYS A 610 -31.53 10.51 30.05
CA LYS A 610 -30.95 11.74 29.47
C LYS A 610 -31.91 12.89 29.37
N LEU A 611 -33.22 12.61 29.21
CA LEU A 611 -34.27 13.62 29.02
C LEU A 611 -34.95 14.02 30.33
N GLU A 612 -34.98 13.11 31.31
CA GLU A 612 -35.60 13.35 32.62
C GLU A 612 -34.90 14.52 33.31
N GLY A 613 -35.70 15.53 33.65
CA GLY A 613 -35.27 16.76 34.35
C GLY A 613 -34.39 17.71 33.53
N LYS A 614 -33.97 17.36 32.29
CA LYS A 614 -33.07 18.17 31.46
C LYS A 614 -33.77 18.82 30.26
N HIS A 615 -34.73 18.13 29.64
CA HIS A 615 -35.37 18.64 28.44
C HIS A 615 -36.72 19.31 28.82
N TRP A 616 -36.94 20.53 28.38
CA TRP A 616 -38.12 21.34 28.73
C TRP A 616 -39.45 20.64 28.47
N MET A 617 -39.56 19.84 27.39
CA MET A 617 -40.77 19.11 27.01
C MET A 617 -41.19 18.06 28.05
N PHE A 618 -40.20 17.53 28.80
CA PHE A 618 -40.39 16.50 29.84
C PHE A 618 -40.32 17.06 31.27
N GLN A 619 -40.29 18.39 31.43
CA GLN A 619 -40.40 19.09 32.71
C GLN A 619 -41.88 19.42 32.97
N GLY A 620 -42.66 18.48 33.50
CA GLY A 620 -44.05 18.68 33.85
C GLY A 620 -44.25 19.35 35.21
N LYS A 621 -45.51 19.78 35.50
CA LYS A 621 -45.94 20.20 36.86
C LYS A 621 -45.76 19.03 37.84
N PRO A 622 -45.58 19.29 39.16
CA PRO A 622 -45.55 18.23 40.16
C PRO A 622 -46.81 17.36 40.05
N GLY A 623 -46.70 16.08 39.72
CA GLY A 623 -47.76 15.11 39.44
C GLY A 623 -47.86 14.60 38.02
N ASP A 624 -47.32 15.31 37.01
CA ASP A 624 -47.48 15.03 35.57
C ASP A 624 -46.19 14.47 34.91
N LYS A 625 -45.09 14.34 35.65
CA LYS A 625 -43.77 13.97 35.11
C LYS A 625 -43.72 12.56 34.53
N THR A 626 -44.46 11.62 35.10
CA THR A 626 -44.44 10.20 34.70
C THR A 626 -45.15 9.98 33.37
N GLN A 627 -46.28 10.65 33.12
CA GLN A 627 -47.04 10.46 31.89
C GLN A 627 -46.35 10.95 30.63
N ARG A 628 -45.58 12.06 30.69
CA ARG A 628 -44.84 12.60 29.53
C ARG A 628 -43.65 11.74 29.13
N LEU A 629 -42.94 11.14 30.08
CA LEU A 629 -41.85 10.21 29.80
C LEU A 629 -42.36 8.86 29.31
N ASP A 630 -43.61 8.47 29.62
CA ASP A 630 -44.22 7.23 29.18
C ASP A 630 -44.45 7.18 27.66
N VAL A 631 -44.56 8.34 26.99
CA VAL A 631 -44.59 8.42 25.52
C VAL A 631 -43.33 7.83 24.90
N LEU A 632 -42.17 7.93 25.56
CA LEU A 632 -40.91 7.32 25.10
C LEU A 632 -40.92 5.80 25.21
N LYS A 633 -41.85 5.21 26.02
CA LYS A 633 -42.04 3.77 26.18
C LYS A 633 -43.10 3.19 25.23
N MET A 634 -43.66 4.01 24.33
CA MET A 634 -44.66 3.62 23.33
C MET A 634 -43.99 3.40 21.96
N CYS A 635 -44.50 2.43 21.18
CA CYS A 635 -44.13 2.26 19.79
C CYS A 635 -44.56 3.48 18.93
N GLU A 636 -44.04 3.58 17.71
CA GLU A 636 -44.34 4.71 16.82
C GLU A 636 -45.85 4.97 16.61
N ASP A 637 -46.63 3.90 16.39
CA ASP A 637 -48.09 3.98 16.19
C ASP A 637 -48.78 4.52 17.43
N CYS A 638 -48.48 3.95 18.60
CA CYS A 638 -49.10 4.38 19.87
C CYS A 638 -48.66 5.78 20.29
N ARG A 639 -47.46 6.19 19.93
CA ARG A 639 -46.91 7.53 20.17
C ARG A 639 -47.65 8.56 19.33
N ALA A 640 -47.92 8.25 18.05
CA ALA A 640 -48.69 9.11 17.17
C ALA A 640 -50.15 9.27 17.70
N ILE A 641 -50.75 8.17 18.11
CA ILE A 641 -52.10 8.21 18.68
C ILE A 641 -52.13 9.03 19.98
N ALA A 642 -51.20 8.79 20.90
CA ALA A 642 -51.10 9.53 22.15
C ALA A 642 -50.90 11.04 21.95
N ALA A 643 -50.20 11.44 20.89
CA ALA A 643 -50.02 12.84 20.53
C ALA A 643 -51.31 13.52 20.01
N THR A 644 -52.32 12.75 19.57
CA THR A 644 -53.61 13.24 19.06
C THR A 644 -54.72 13.12 20.09
N GLU A 645 -54.53 12.40 21.21
CA GLU A 645 -55.50 12.26 22.27
C GLU A 645 -55.56 13.51 23.16
N ALA A 646 -56.76 13.87 23.63
CA ALA A 646 -56.99 15.08 24.42
C ALA A 646 -56.20 15.13 25.75
N ASP A 647 -55.77 13.97 26.28
CA ASP A 647 -55.02 13.87 27.53
C ASP A 647 -53.51 14.11 27.34
N PHE A 648 -53.00 14.16 26.09
CA PHE A 648 -51.64 14.49 25.76
C PHE A 648 -51.55 15.77 24.95
N ASP A 649 -51.39 16.90 25.64
CA ASP A 649 -51.09 18.19 25.00
C ASP A 649 -49.58 18.36 24.81
N PRO A 650 -49.05 18.19 23.58
CA PRO A 650 -47.64 18.41 23.33
C PRO A 650 -47.23 19.89 23.49
N TYR A 651 -48.18 20.81 23.49
CA TYR A 651 -48.00 22.25 23.69
C TYR A 651 -48.23 22.69 25.14
N GLY A 652 -48.79 21.85 26.00
CA GLY A 652 -48.98 22.09 27.44
C GLY A 652 -47.70 22.03 28.28
N ALA A 653 -46.56 21.93 27.66
CA ALA A 653 -45.24 22.05 28.29
C ALA A 653 -45.04 23.48 28.83
N PRO A 654 -44.29 23.64 29.93
CA PRO A 654 -43.93 24.97 30.40
C PRO A 654 -43.26 25.76 29.26
N PRO A 655 -43.43 27.10 29.24
CA PRO A 655 -42.83 27.91 28.18
C PRO A 655 -41.37 27.58 27.99
N ARG A 656 -40.94 27.56 26.73
CA ARG A 656 -39.52 27.30 26.41
C ARG A 656 -38.67 28.25 27.22
N PRO A 657 -37.59 27.76 27.85
CA PRO A 657 -36.63 28.67 28.43
C PRO A 657 -36.19 29.66 27.36
N ASN A 658 -36.11 30.92 27.70
CA ASN A 658 -35.65 31.96 26.77
C ASN A 658 -34.36 31.53 26.09
N VAL A 659 -34.35 31.62 24.77
CA VAL A 659 -33.15 31.31 24.01
C VAL A 659 -32.07 32.30 24.49
N ARG A 660 -31.03 31.79 25.11
CA ARG A 660 -29.90 32.61 25.54
C ARG A 660 -29.19 33.14 24.30
N THR A 661 -29.08 34.44 24.21
CA THR A 661 -28.37 35.10 23.17
C THR A 661 -26.87 35.16 23.46
N THR A 662 -26.06 35.47 22.47
CA THR A 662 -24.61 35.73 22.67
C THR A 662 -24.41 36.86 23.69
N GLU A 663 -25.28 37.84 23.71
CA GLU A 663 -25.27 38.95 24.66
C GLU A 663 -25.50 38.50 26.12
N ASP A 664 -26.36 37.51 26.33
CA ASP A 664 -26.60 36.96 27.68
C ASP A 664 -25.35 36.24 28.20
N TYR A 665 -24.64 35.50 27.34
CA TYR A 665 -23.37 34.87 27.70
C TYR A 665 -22.25 35.87 27.95
N LEU A 666 -22.19 36.95 27.19
CA LEU A 666 -21.20 38.00 27.38
C LEU A 666 -21.45 38.73 28.70
N ARG A 667 -22.73 39.03 29.02
CA ARG A 667 -23.10 39.68 30.29
C ARG A 667 -22.75 38.82 31.50
N GLU A 668 -23.07 37.51 31.46
CA GLU A 668 -22.67 36.59 32.55
C GLU A 668 -21.13 36.46 32.69
N ARG A 669 -20.41 36.53 31.59
CA ARG A 669 -18.94 36.49 31.62
C ARG A 669 -18.39 37.77 32.25
N GLU A 670 -18.90 38.92 31.88
CA GLU A 670 -18.54 40.20 32.46
C GLU A 670 -18.89 40.30 33.96
N GLU A 671 -20.04 39.76 34.35
CA GLU A 671 -20.46 39.69 35.72
C GLU A 671 -19.55 38.78 36.58
N ARG A 672 -19.16 37.64 36.03
CA ARG A 672 -18.21 36.72 36.63
C ARG A 672 -16.82 37.36 36.78
N GLU A 673 -16.34 38.03 35.74
CA GLU A 673 -15.06 38.75 35.75
C GLU A 673 -15.04 39.93 36.77
N ARG A 674 -16.22 40.58 36.96
CA ARG A 674 -16.37 41.62 38.05
C ARG A 674 -16.33 41.02 39.44
N LEU A 675 -17.03 39.89 39.62
CA LEU A 675 -17.01 39.17 40.90
C LEU A 675 -15.60 38.64 41.25
N GLU A 676 -14.88 38.15 40.26
CA GLU A 676 -13.49 37.69 40.44
C GLU A 676 -12.50 38.86 40.74
N LYS A 677 -12.80 40.07 40.27
CA LYS A 677 -12.02 41.28 40.54
C LYS A 677 -12.39 42.01 41.83
N GLY A 678 -13.39 41.50 42.56
CA GLY A 678 -13.83 42.09 43.81
C GLY A 678 -14.57 43.44 43.67
N GLU A 679 -15.05 43.76 42.47
CA GLU A 679 -15.86 44.94 42.16
C GLU A 679 -17.35 44.54 42.24
N GLY A 680 -17.85 44.42 43.50
CA GLY A 680 -19.26 44.15 43.80
C GLY A 680 -20.04 45.37 44.23
#